data_92e275190b8596f92b23ab31257aaaa3
#
_entry.id   92e275190b8596f92b23ab31257aaaa3
#
_cell.length_a   1.000
_cell.length_b   1.000
_cell.length_c   1.000
_cell.angle_alpha   90.00
_cell.angle_beta   90.00
_cell.angle_gamma   90.00
#
_symmetry.space_group_name_H-M   'P 1'
#
loop_
_entity.id
_entity.type
_entity.pdbx_description
1 polymer ?
#
loop_
_entity_poly.entity_id
_entity_poly.type
_entity_poly.pdbx_seq_one_letter_code
_entity_poly.pdbx_strand_id
1 'polypeptide(L)'
;MNNPFLQPYHTLHDTTPFQQIRIEDYEPAVREGMRLEDEEIQQITGNPEEPTFQNTILALEHAGKTLDRVTTVLFNLLSAETCDALEEIAEKLTPALSEHTNNISLNEQLFARVKAVYDKRESLQLTPEERRLLEKSYDGFVRNGANLSEEDKATFRKLSMELSSLTLKFSQNHLKETNGYELVLHTEDELAGLPESAIEAAAHTAHEKGKEGCWVITLQAPSYVPFMKYSDKRELRKTLYMAYNTQCCHDNEFNNLKIVEQLVNLRMELAQLLGFKNYAEYVLKKRMAEHSENVYKLLNDLLEAYTPTARQEVEEIRALARELEGEDFELMPWDFSYYAEKLKNRKFSLDEEALRPYFELSRVKAGVFGLATRLYGITFKENKEIPVYHPDVQAYEVFDRDGSFLAVLYTDFHPREGKRSGAWMTSYKEQWIGDNGCNSRPHVSVTMNFTKPTKDKPALLTFSEVNTFLHEFGHALHGMFANTRFQSMSGTNVYWDFVELPSQIMENFAIEKEFLNTFACHYQTGEPIPQELIQRIVDAFNFNVAYACLRQLSFGFLDMAWYTRQSKFEGDVKAYEKEAWQRTQLLPQLEDTCMSVQFGHIMSGGYSAGYYSYKWAEVLDADAFSVFKETGIFNQDTARSFRENILSKGGTEHPMTLYKRFRGQEPTIEALLKRNGIK
;
A
#
# COMPACT_ATOMS: atom_id res chain seq x y z
N MET A 1 -10.89 5.62 35.53
CA MET A 1 -11.71 5.15 34.40
C MET A 1 -11.07 3.88 33.86
N ASN A 2 -11.86 2.93 33.45
CA ASN A 2 -11.34 1.65 32.96
C ASN A 2 -11.02 1.82 31.46
N ASN A 3 -9.76 2.16 31.12
CA ASN A 3 -9.34 2.37 29.73
C ASN A 3 -9.27 1.03 29.00
N PRO A 4 -10.01 0.84 27.90
CA PRO A 4 -10.06 -0.44 27.18
C PRO A 4 -8.70 -0.94 26.70
N PHE A 5 -7.80 -0.03 26.31
CA PHE A 5 -6.45 -0.40 25.85
C PHE A 5 -5.56 -1.01 26.93
N LEU A 6 -5.81 -0.68 28.20
CA LEU A 6 -4.99 -1.09 29.34
C LEU A 6 -5.50 -2.37 30.02
N GLN A 7 -6.56 -2.95 29.47
CA GLN A 7 -7.13 -4.22 29.94
C GLN A 7 -6.99 -5.30 28.86
N PRO A 8 -6.97 -6.58 29.25
CA PRO A 8 -7.13 -7.65 28.28
C PRO A 8 -8.42 -7.46 27.48
N TYR A 9 -8.36 -7.68 26.18
CA TYR A 9 -9.56 -7.66 25.36
C TYR A 9 -10.38 -8.94 25.64
N HIS A 10 -11.65 -8.77 25.98
CA HIS A 10 -12.58 -9.87 26.24
C HIS A 10 -13.54 -10.11 25.07
N THR A 11 -13.15 -9.67 23.89
CA THR A 11 -13.83 -9.90 22.63
C THR A 11 -13.48 -11.26 22.05
N LEU A 12 -14.24 -11.73 21.09
CA LEU A 12 -13.93 -12.96 20.39
C LEU A 12 -12.54 -12.85 19.72
N HIS A 13 -11.68 -13.85 19.95
CA HIS A 13 -10.28 -13.88 19.49
C HIS A 13 -9.41 -12.71 19.99
N ASP A 14 -9.78 -12.05 21.07
CA ASP A 14 -9.07 -10.86 21.60
C ASP A 14 -8.96 -9.72 20.58
N THR A 15 -9.98 -9.57 19.74
CA THR A 15 -10.04 -8.50 18.74
C THR A 15 -10.22 -7.13 19.39
N THR A 16 -9.78 -6.08 18.72
CA THR A 16 -9.91 -4.70 19.21
C THR A 16 -11.37 -4.34 19.49
N PRO A 17 -11.71 -3.91 20.72
CA PRO A 17 -13.08 -3.56 21.11
C PRO A 17 -13.46 -2.14 20.63
N PHE A 18 -13.51 -1.93 19.31
CA PHE A 18 -13.66 -0.61 18.69
C PHE A 18 -14.81 0.23 19.26
N GLN A 19 -15.98 -0.39 19.58
CA GLN A 19 -17.13 0.34 20.11
C GLN A 19 -16.96 0.78 21.57
N GLN A 20 -15.96 0.28 22.28
CA GLN A 20 -15.67 0.65 23.67
C GLN A 20 -14.59 1.72 23.77
N ILE A 21 -13.82 1.93 22.68
CA ILE A 21 -12.72 2.90 22.63
C ILE A 21 -13.28 4.27 22.28
N ARG A 22 -12.88 5.27 23.07
CA ARG A 22 -13.22 6.66 22.87
C ARG A 22 -11.97 7.47 22.55
N ILE A 23 -12.15 8.64 21.99
CA ILE A 23 -11.04 9.56 21.66
C ILE A 23 -10.20 9.88 22.89
N GLU A 24 -10.82 10.12 24.04
CA GLU A 24 -10.15 10.40 25.31
C GLU A 24 -9.33 9.23 25.90
N ASP A 25 -9.50 8.01 25.39
CA ASP A 25 -8.75 6.83 25.86
C ASP A 25 -7.34 6.76 25.27
N TYR A 26 -7.09 7.35 24.09
CA TYR A 26 -5.81 7.21 23.37
C TYR A 26 -4.64 7.82 24.11
N GLU A 27 -4.69 9.10 24.47
CA GLU A 27 -3.57 9.78 25.09
C GLU A 27 -3.14 9.14 26.43
N PRO A 28 -4.04 8.87 27.38
CA PRO A 28 -3.66 8.19 28.61
C PRO A 28 -3.06 6.80 28.37
N ALA A 29 -3.60 6.05 27.40
CA ALA A 29 -3.11 4.71 27.08
C ALA A 29 -1.72 4.73 26.42
N VAL A 30 -1.46 5.69 25.51
CA VAL A 30 -0.13 5.89 24.92
C VAL A 30 0.90 6.26 25.98
N ARG A 31 0.57 7.20 26.89
CA ARG A 31 1.47 7.60 27.97
C ARG A 31 1.77 6.46 28.94
N GLU A 32 0.75 5.69 29.30
CA GLU A 32 0.94 4.51 30.16
C GLU A 32 1.72 3.41 29.42
N GLY A 33 1.46 3.20 28.11
CA GLY A 33 2.22 2.26 27.29
C GLY A 33 3.70 2.62 27.22
N MET A 34 4.04 3.91 27.05
CA MET A 34 5.44 4.38 27.09
C MET A 34 6.06 4.14 28.48
N ARG A 35 5.34 4.43 29.56
CA ARG A 35 5.83 4.21 30.92
C ARG A 35 6.13 2.73 31.20
N LEU A 36 5.23 1.84 30.76
CA LEU A 36 5.42 0.38 30.92
C LEU A 36 6.61 -0.11 30.12
N GLU A 37 6.76 0.33 28.89
CA GLU A 37 7.93 -0.02 28.06
C GLU A 37 9.22 0.49 28.65
N ASP A 38 9.26 1.71 29.21
CA ASP A 38 10.43 2.24 29.93
C ASP A 38 10.80 1.33 31.12
N GLU A 39 9.84 0.84 31.88
CA GLU A 39 10.07 -0.11 32.97
C GLU A 39 10.64 -1.45 32.47
N GLU A 40 10.09 -1.99 31.37
CA GLU A 40 10.60 -3.20 30.73
C GLU A 40 12.04 -3.03 30.23
N ILE A 41 12.35 -1.88 29.59
CA ILE A 41 13.71 -1.55 29.16
C ILE A 41 14.66 -1.39 30.38
N GLN A 42 14.21 -0.79 31.48
CA GLN A 42 14.99 -0.67 32.71
C GLN A 42 15.27 -2.05 33.33
N GLN A 43 14.34 -3.00 33.26
CA GLN A 43 14.57 -4.37 33.72
C GLN A 43 15.65 -5.05 32.87
N ILE A 44 15.66 -4.83 31.55
CA ILE A 44 16.71 -5.39 30.67
C ILE A 44 18.05 -4.77 30.99
N THR A 45 18.16 -3.43 31.04
CA THR A 45 19.42 -2.70 31.26
C THR A 45 19.96 -2.88 32.66
N GLY A 46 19.09 -2.98 33.66
CA GLY A 46 19.44 -3.19 35.07
C GLY A 46 19.72 -4.65 35.46
N ASN A 47 19.55 -5.59 34.54
CA ASN A 47 19.83 -7.00 34.84
C ASN A 47 21.32 -7.24 35.10
N PRO A 48 21.70 -7.72 36.30
CA PRO A 48 23.11 -7.93 36.64
C PRO A 48 23.79 -9.13 35.98
N GLU A 49 22.97 -10.02 35.37
CA GLU A 49 23.46 -11.19 34.66
C GLU A 49 24.12 -10.81 33.33
N GLU A 50 25.03 -11.65 32.87
CA GLU A 50 25.60 -11.54 31.51
C GLU A 50 24.52 -11.47 30.47
N PRO A 51 24.66 -10.60 29.43
CA PRO A 51 23.70 -10.54 28.31
C PRO A 51 23.62 -11.87 27.56
N THR A 52 22.41 -12.39 27.44
CA THR A 52 22.06 -13.59 26.67
C THR A 52 20.98 -13.27 25.63
N PHE A 53 20.77 -14.18 24.70
CA PHE A 53 19.64 -14.07 23.77
C PHE A 53 18.30 -13.92 24.52
N GLN A 54 18.09 -14.71 25.58
CA GLN A 54 16.84 -14.70 26.34
C GLN A 54 16.64 -13.43 27.16
N ASN A 55 17.65 -13.03 27.96
CA ASN A 55 17.47 -11.90 28.87
C ASN A 55 17.70 -10.53 28.22
N THR A 56 18.02 -10.49 26.93
CA THR A 56 18.27 -9.25 26.20
C THR A 56 17.47 -9.20 24.90
N ILE A 57 17.69 -10.09 23.94
CA ILE A 57 17.07 -10.02 22.62
C ILE A 57 15.60 -10.41 22.67
N LEU A 58 15.29 -11.54 23.30
CA LEU A 58 13.91 -12.01 23.45
C LEU A 58 13.10 -11.11 24.40
N ALA A 59 13.74 -10.62 25.47
CA ALA A 59 13.13 -9.65 26.36
C ALA A 59 12.77 -8.34 25.64
N LEU A 60 13.63 -7.87 24.74
CA LEU A 60 13.39 -6.69 23.92
C LEU A 60 12.26 -6.93 22.89
N GLU A 61 12.20 -8.11 22.26
CA GLU A 61 11.12 -8.49 21.35
C GLU A 61 9.74 -8.50 22.05
N HIS A 62 9.72 -8.76 23.36
CA HIS A 62 8.51 -8.78 24.15
C HIS A 62 8.15 -7.44 24.81
N ALA A 63 9.06 -6.47 24.79
CA ALA A 63 8.82 -5.14 25.37
C ALA A 63 7.84 -4.31 24.52
N GLY A 64 7.16 -3.35 25.15
CA GLY A 64 6.32 -2.36 24.48
C GLY A 64 4.98 -2.86 23.94
N LYS A 65 4.53 -4.07 24.26
CA LYS A 65 3.28 -4.67 23.73
C LYS A 65 2.04 -3.82 23.98
N THR A 66 1.96 -3.13 25.12
CA THR A 66 0.83 -2.25 25.42
C THR A 66 0.86 -1.02 24.52
N LEU A 67 2.01 -0.41 24.35
CA LEU A 67 2.18 0.76 23.47
C LEU A 67 1.89 0.39 22.01
N ASP A 68 2.44 -0.74 21.53
CA ASP A 68 2.22 -1.25 20.17
C ASP A 68 0.72 -1.46 19.91
N ARG A 69 -0.01 -2.07 20.84
CA ARG A 69 -1.46 -2.27 20.72
C ARG A 69 -2.24 -0.98 20.55
N VAL A 70 -1.92 0.06 21.30
CA VAL A 70 -2.60 1.37 21.24
C VAL A 70 -2.23 2.12 19.97
N THR A 71 -0.94 2.19 19.66
CA THR A 71 -0.44 2.93 18.48
C THR A 71 -0.86 2.28 17.18
N THR A 72 -0.91 0.96 17.14
CA THR A 72 -1.44 0.22 15.97
C THR A 72 -2.88 0.63 15.68
N VAL A 73 -3.76 0.68 16.67
CA VAL A 73 -5.16 1.10 16.47
C VAL A 73 -5.22 2.59 16.08
N LEU A 74 -4.48 3.46 16.77
CA LEU A 74 -4.46 4.90 16.49
C LEU A 74 -4.07 5.19 15.04
N PHE A 75 -2.92 4.69 14.59
CA PHE A 75 -2.41 5.00 13.26
C PHE A 75 -3.17 4.29 12.13
N ASN A 76 -3.72 3.11 12.37
CA ASN A 76 -4.59 2.45 11.41
C ASN A 76 -5.89 3.25 11.22
N LEU A 77 -6.51 3.73 12.30
CA LEU A 77 -7.74 4.53 12.22
C LEU A 77 -7.51 5.94 11.67
N LEU A 78 -6.33 6.55 11.87
CA LEU A 78 -5.97 7.79 11.18
C LEU A 78 -6.02 7.68 9.65
N SER A 79 -5.83 6.49 9.11
CA SER A 79 -5.95 6.24 7.66
C SER A 79 -7.33 5.74 7.24
N ALA A 80 -8.00 4.96 8.09
CA ALA A 80 -9.23 4.25 7.72
C ALA A 80 -10.51 4.93 8.22
N GLU A 81 -10.46 5.65 9.35
CA GLU A 81 -11.65 6.27 9.98
C GLU A 81 -11.23 7.46 10.84
N THR A 82 -10.61 8.48 10.24
CA THR A 82 -10.15 9.66 10.98
C THR A 82 -11.26 10.68 11.23
N CYS A 83 -11.01 11.54 12.21
CA CYS A 83 -11.77 12.76 12.48
C CYS A 83 -10.83 13.80 13.09
N ASP A 84 -11.26 15.08 13.12
CA ASP A 84 -10.44 16.18 13.65
C ASP A 84 -9.90 15.89 15.05
N ALA A 85 -10.72 15.35 15.95
CA ALA A 85 -10.30 15.02 17.31
C ALA A 85 -9.23 13.93 17.38
N LEU A 86 -9.27 12.94 16.47
CA LEU A 86 -8.24 11.89 16.38
C LEU A 86 -6.94 12.45 15.79
N GLU A 87 -7.05 13.34 14.80
CA GLU A 87 -5.91 14.03 14.20
C GLU A 87 -5.19 14.92 15.21
N GLU A 88 -5.92 15.70 16.02
CA GLU A 88 -5.35 16.54 17.09
C GLU A 88 -4.57 15.70 18.11
N ILE A 89 -5.09 14.54 18.51
CA ILE A 89 -4.40 13.63 19.41
C ILE A 89 -3.13 13.08 18.76
N ALA A 90 -3.19 12.68 17.49
CA ALA A 90 -2.04 12.16 16.77
C ALA A 90 -0.94 13.23 16.61
N GLU A 91 -1.31 14.47 16.29
CA GLU A 91 -0.37 15.61 16.23
C GLU A 91 0.33 15.84 17.57
N LYS A 92 -0.42 15.78 18.66
CA LYS A 92 0.12 15.93 20.02
C LYS A 92 1.04 14.79 20.44
N LEU A 93 0.71 13.55 20.07
CA LEU A 93 1.43 12.35 20.52
C LEU A 93 2.63 12.01 19.64
N THR A 94 2.62 12.37 18.36
CA THR A 94 3.70 12.00 17.42
C THR A 94 5.09 12.45 17.88
N PRO A 95 5.33 13.70 18.36
CA PRO A 95 6.63 14.09 18.89
C PRO A 95 7.04 13.27 20.12
N ALA A 96 6.11 13.02 21.03
CA ALA A 96 6.37 12.25 22.25
C ALA A 96 6.72 10.78 21.93
N LEU A 97 6.03 10.17 20.98
CA LEU A 97 6.33 8.81 20.51
C LEU A 97 7.69 8.74 19.82
N SER A 98 8.02 9.73 19.01
CA SER A 98 9.35 9.83 18.36
C SER A 98 10.47 9.98 19.39
N GLU A 99 10.28 10.84 20.40
CA GLU A 99 11.22 10.98 21.51
C GLU A 99 11.38 9.68 22.29
N HIS A 100 10.30 9.01 22.63
CA HIS A 100 10.31 7.73 23.33
C HIS A 100 11.08 6.65 22.54
N THR A 101 10.80 6.51 21.25
CA THR A 101 11.52 5.59 20.36
C THR A 101 13.02 5.91 20.32
N ASN A 102 13.37 7.20 20.24
CA ASN A 102 14.78 7.64 20.29
C ASN A 102 15.42 7.33 21.63
N ASN A 103 14.70 7.46 22.76
CA ASN A 103 15.22 7.14 24.08
C ASN A 103 15.60 5.66 24.20
N ILE A 104 14.87 4.76 23.55
CA ILE A 104 15.18 3.33 23.53
C ILE A 104 16.31 3.04 22.55
N SER A 105 16.22 3.48 21.30
CA SER A 105 17.20 3.16 20.24
C SER A 105 18.57 3.78 20.46
N LEU A 106 18.65 4.90 21.19
CA LEU A 106 19.90 5.59 21.55
C LEU A 106 20.37 5.26 22.99
N ASN A 107 19.73 4.31 23.66
CA ASN A 107 20.13 3.89 25.00
C ASN A 107 21.43 3.09 24.96
N GLU A 108 22.50 3.66 25.51
CA GLU A 108 23.84 3.05 25.49
C GLU A 108 23.92 1.74 26.24
N GLN A 109 23.27 1.65 27.41
CA GLN A 109 23.29 0.42 28.22
C GLN A 109 22.55 -0.71 27.50
N LEU A 110 21.41 -0.41 26.90
CA LEU A 110 20.64 -1.38 26.11
C LEU A 110 21.43 -1.85 24.88
N PHE A 111 22.01 -0.91 24.14
CA PHE A 111 22.82 -1.23 22.96
C PHE A 111 24.06 -2.04 23.33
N ALA A 112 24.75 -1.73 24.44
CA ALA A 112 25.88 -2.51 24.91
C ALA A 112 25.51 -3.98 25.19
N ARG A 113 24.34 -4.24 25.77
CA ARG A 113 23.82 -5.60 25.98
C ARG A 113 23.51 -6.31 24.67
N VAL A 114 22.80 -5.65 23.76
CA VAL A 114 22.49 -6.19 22.42
C VAL A 114 23.78 -6.52 21.65
N LYS A 115 24.75 -5.61 21.66
CA LYS A 115 26.06 -5.81 21.02
C LYS A 115 26.82 -6.98 21.63
N ALA A 116 26.81 -7.13 22.95
CA ALA A 116 27.49 -8.23 23.64
C ALA A 116 26.94 -9.60 23.21
N VAL A 117 25.63 -9.72 22.99
CA VAL A 117 25.02 -10.95 22.44
C VAL A 117 25.39 -11.11 20.96
N TYR A 118 25.33 -10.05 20.18
CA TYR A 118 25.64 -10.06 18.73
C TYR A 118 27.10 -10.47 18.45
N ASP A 119 28.06 -9.96 19.24
CA ASP A 119 29.47 -10.29 19.08
C ASP A 119 29.78 -11.78 19.33
N LYS A 120 28.95 -12.44 20.15
CA LYS A 120 29.04 -13.88 20.44
C LYS A 120 28.23 -14.77 19.48
N ARG A 121 27.52 -14.22 18.47
CA ARG A 121 26.53 -14.93 17.64
C ARG A 121 27.02 -16.22 16.97
N GLU A 122 28.29 -16.27 16.60
CA GLU A 122 28.87 -17.46 15.98
C GLU A 122 29.10 -18.64 16.97
N SER A 123 29.19 -18.33 18.26
CA SER A 123 29.36 -19.32 19.32
C SER A 123 28.04 -19.74 19.97
N LEU A 124 26.95 -19.03 19.69
CA LEU A 124 25.63 -19.33 20.24
C LEU A 124 24.92 -20.39 19.40
N GLN A 125 24.26 -21.33 20.08
CA GLN A 125 23.41 -22.34 19.43
C GLN A 125 22.01 -21.77 19.17
N LEU A 126 21.91 -20.83 18.23
CA LEU A 126 20.65 -20.18 17.83
C LEU A 126 20.04 -20.92 16.66
N THR A 127 18.70 -21.02 16.67
CA THR A 127 17.94 -21.39 15.46
C THR A 127 18.13 -20.33 14.38
N PRO A 128 17.91 -20.63 13.10
CA PRO A 128 17.98 -19.62 12.03
C PRO A 128 17.12 -18.38 12.30
N GLU A 129 15.93 -18.56 12.88
CA GLU A 129 15.01 -17.47 13.20
C GLU A 129 15.49 -16.64 14.39
N GLU A 130 16.05 -17.26 15.43
CA GLU A 130 16.69 -16.54 16.54
C GLU A 130 17.92 -15.75 16.10
N ARG A 131 18.75 -16.34 15.24
CA ARG A 131 19.89 -15.62 14.63
C ARG A 131 19.41 -14.41 13.85
N ARG A 132 18.36 -14.58 13.07
CA ARG A 132 17.76 -13.47 12.30
C ARG A 132 17.21 -12.35 13.18
N LEU A 133 16.54 -12.70 14.28
CA LEU A 133 16.07 -11.71 15.26
C LEU A 133 17.25 -10.94 15.88
N LEU A 134 18.32 -11.63 16.29
CA LEU A 134 19.51 -11.01 16.84
C LEU A 134 20.16 -10.01 15.85
N GLU A 135 20.35 -10.44 14.60
CA GLU A 135 20.91 -9.59 13.53
C GLU A 135 20.00 -8.37 13.25
N LYS A 136 18.68 -8.59 13.17
CA LYS A 136 17.70 -7.51 12.97
C LYS A 136 17.72 -6.51 14.12
N SER A 137 17.79 -6.99 15.36
CA SER A 137 17.84 -6.13 16.56
C SER A 137 19.11 -5.29 16.57
N TYR A 138 20.28 -5.89 16.40
CA TYR A 138 21.56 -5.17 16.35
C TYR A 138 21.59 -4.11 15.24
N ASP A 139 21.20 -4.52 14.02
CA ASP A 139 21.13 -3.60 12.88
C ASP A 139 20.13 -2.47 13.10
N GLY A 140 19.00 -2.75 13.77
CA GLY A 140 18.01 -1.75 14.14
C GLY A 140 18.61 -0.64 15.01
N PHE A 141 19.36 -1.00 16.03
CA PHE A 141 20.07 -0.03 16.88
C PHE A 141 21.08 0.79 16.09
N VAL A 142 21.94 0.15 15.31
CA VAL A 142 22.97 0.84 14.50
C VAL A 142 22.34 1.82 13.53
N ARG A 143 21.29 1.41 12.84
CA ARG A 143 20.56 2.25 11.86
C ARG A 143 19.81 3.41 12.49
N ASN A 144 19.47 3.31 13.76
CA ASN A 144 18.85 4.38 14.53
C ASN A 144 19.84 5.17 15.39
N GLY A 145 21.13 5.12 15.06
CA GLY A 145 22.15 6.03 15.60
C GLY A 145 22.82 5.58 16.89
N ALA A 146 22.71 4.32 17.30
CA ALA A 146 23.31 3.82 18.55
C ALA A 146 24.84 4.00 18.61
N ASN A 147 25.52 4.01 17.46
CA ASN A 147 26.98 4.23 17.36
C ASN A 147 27.38 5.70 17.24
N LEU A 148 26.44 6.64 17.24
CA LEU A 148 26.74 8.07 17.14
C LEU A 148 27.33 8.63 18.41
N SER A 149 28.08 9.75 18.27
CA SER A 149 28.50 10.57 19.41
C SER A 149 27.27 11.18 20.11
N GLU A 150 27.44 11.65 21.36
CA GLU A 150 26.33 12.30 22.09
C GLU A 150 25.81 13.56 21.38
N GLU A 151 26.69 14.33 20.75
CA GLU A 151 26.33 15.50 19.95
C GLU A 151 25.50 15.09 18.72
N ASP A 152 25.94 14.04 18.02
CA ASP A 152 25.21 13.50 16.84
C ASP A 152 23.91 12.82 17.22
N LYS A 153 23.81 12.15 18.38
CA LYS A 153 22.55 11.62 18.91
C LYS A 153 21.55 12.74 19.18
N ALA A 154 21.96 13.87 19.72
CA ALA A 154 21.09 15.03 19.92
C ALA A 154 20.54 15.56 18.57
N THR A 155 21.42 15.63 17.57
CA THR A 155 21.02 15.99 16.19
C THR A 155 20.07 14.98 15.60
N PHE A 156 20.33 13.67 15.73
CA PHE A 156 19.45 12.60 15.27
C PHE A 156 18.05 12.70 15.89
N ARG A 157 17.95 12.92 17.20
CA ARG A 157 16.67 13.13 17.89
C ARG A 157 15.85 14.24 17.27
N LYS A 158 16.48 15.40 17.03
CA LYS A 158 15.83 16.55 16.44
C LYS A 158 15.31 16.23 15.03
N LEU A 159 16.15 15.65 14.16
CA LEU A 159 15.77 15.27 12.81
C LEU A 159 14.62 14.26 12.79
N SER A 160 14.67 13.23 13.62
CA SER A 160 13.63 12.19 13.70
C SER A 160 12.29 12.74 14.13
N MET A 161 12.25 13.62 15.14
CA MET A 161 11.01 14.23 15.63
C MET A 161 10.40 15.15 14.58
N GLU A 162 11.21 15.97 13.92
CA GLU A 162 10.74 16.85 12.86
C GLU A 162 10.20 16.06 11.65
N LEU A 163 10.91 15.01 11.23
CA LEU A 163 10.44 14.09 10.17
C LEU A 163 9.08 13.48 10.50
N SER A 164 8.91 12.97 11.71
CA SER A 164 7.63 12.34 12.13
C SER A 164 6.47 13.32 12.08
N SER A 165 6.68 14.55 12.54
CA SER A 165 5.64 15.59 12.53
C SER A 165 5.31 16.05 11.11
N LEU A 166 6.29 16.22 10.25
CA LEU A 166 6.08 16.65 8.86
C LEU A 166 5.43 15.58 7.99
N THR A 167 5.76 14.30 8.20
CA THR A 167 5.11 13.20 7.48
C THR A 167 3.62 13.10 7.82
N LEU A 168 3.27 13.27 9.09
CA LEU A 168 1.88 13.33 9.52
C LEU A 168 1.14 14.52 8.87
N LYS A 169 1.74 15.71 8.95
CA LYS A 169 1.16 16.94 8.37
C LYS A 169 0.96 16.84 6.86
N PHE A 170 1.91 16.24 6.14
CA PHE A 170 1.80 15.98 4.72
C PHE A 170 0.53 15.18 4.36
N SER A 171 0.29 14.09 5.08
CA SER A 171 -0.87 13.22 4.84
C SER A 171 -2.19 13.90 5.17
N GLN A 172 -2.25 14.63 6.29
CA GLN A 172 -3.44 15.38 6.69
C GLN A 172 -3.81 16.47 5.68
N ASN A 173 -2.82 17.24 5.20
CA ASN A 173 -3.04 18.26 4.18
C ASN A 173 -3.61 17.65 2.90
N HIS A 174 -3.06 16.52 2.44
CA HIS A 174 -3.55 15.86 1.23
C HIS A 174 -4.99 15.35 1.39
N LEU A 175 -5.33 14.78 2.52
CA LEU A 175 -6.70 14.33 2.80
C LEU A 175 -7.68 15.51 2.79
N LYS A 176 -7.35 16.61 3.45
CA LYS A 176 -8.21 17.81 3.54
C LYS A 176 -8.39 18.50 2.18
N GLU A 177 -7.34 18.60 1.39
CA GLU A 177 -7.41 19.13 0.01
C GLU A 177 -8.31 18.24 -0.89
N THR A 178 -8.16 16.91 -0.78
CA THR A 178 -9.00 15.96 -1.52
C THR A 178 -10.48 16.12 -1.18
N ASN A 179 -10.80 16.20 0.11
CA ASN A 179 -12.18 16.32 0.59
C ASN A 179 -12.80 17.71 0.35
N GLY A 180 -11.96 18.74 0.24
CA GLY A 180 -12.41 20.11 0.04
C GLY A 180 -12.84 20.46 -1.38
N TYR A 181 -12.57 19.61 -2.38
CA TYR A 181 -12.88 19.89 -3.78
C TYR A 181 -14.22 19.30 -4.23
N GLU A 182 -14.99 20.11 -4.95
CA GLU A 182 -16.25 19.72 -5.56
C GLU A 182 -16.39 20.39 -6.93
N LEU A 183 -16.65 19.59 -7.95
CA LEU A 183 -17.12 20.06 -9.26
C LEU A 183 -18.64 19.87 -9.30
N VAL A 184 -19.37 20.97 -9.17
CA VAL A 184 -20.85 20.96 -9.18
C VAL A 184 -21.35 21.15 -10.60
N LEU A 185 -22.13 20.19 -11.11
CA LEU A 185 -22.76 20.23 -12.43
C LEU A 185 -24.25 20.57 -12.25
N HIS A 186 -24.75 21.50 -13.06
CA HIS A 186 -26.09 22.05 -12.90
C HIS A 186 -27.06 21.69 -14.05
N THR A 187 -26.53 21.21 -15.15
CA THR A 187 -27.31 20.93 -16.37
C THR A 187 -27.06 19.53 -16.90
N GLU A 188 -28.05 18.96 -17.56
CA GLU A 188 -27.91 17.65 -18.23
C GLU A 188 -26.86 17.68 -19.35
N ASP A 189 -26.64 18.83 -19.99
CA ASP A 189 -25.60 18.99 -21.02
C ASP A 189 -24.19 18.75 -20.47
N GLU A 190 -23.94 19.13 -19.22
CA GLU A 190 -22.65 18.90 -18.53
C GLU A 190 -22.38 17.42 -18.23
N LEU A 191 -23.41 16.57 -18.29
CA LEU A 191 -23.31 15.12 -18.07
C LEU A 191 -23.03 14.33 -19.37
N ALA A 192 -22.97 15.02 -20.52
CA ALA A 192 -22.80 14.35 -21.80
C ALA A 192 -21.62 13.36 -21.82
N GLY A 193 -21.89 12.14 -22.30
CA GLY A 193 -20.91 11.06 -22.39
C GLY A 193 -20.77 10.22 -21.11
N LEU A 194 -21.21 10.71 -19.96
CA LEU A 194 -21.11 9.96 -18.71
C LEU A 194 -22.06 8.73 -18.72
N PRO A 195 -21.61 7.58 -18.23
CA PRO A 195 -22.48 6.42 -18.05
C PRO A 195 -23.49 6.69 -16.91
N GLU A 196 -24.64 6.01 -16.99
CA GLU A 196 -25.70 6.15 -16.01
C GLU A 196 -25.21 5.92 -14.57
N SER A 197 -24.33 4.94 -14.38
CA SER A 197 -23.71 4.65 -13.08
C SER A 197 -22.96 5.84 -12.47
N ALA A 198 -22.23 6.60 -13.29
CA ALA A 198 -21.51 7.79 -12.85
C ALA A 198 -22.45 8.96 -12.54
N ILE A 199 -23.52 9.12 -13.34
CA ILE A 199 -24.55 10.14 -13.12
C ILE A 199 -25.30 9.87 -11.81
N GLU A 200 -25.72 8.64 -11.56
CA GLU A 200 -26.36 8.24 -10.30
C GLU A 200 -25.47 8.47 -9.09
N ALA A 201 -24.19 8.08 -9.19
CA ALA A 201 -23.21 8.29 -8.13
C ALA A 201 -23.00 9.79 -7.83
N ALA A 202 -22.91 10.63 -8.87
CA ALA A 202 -22.78 12.07 -8.73
C ALA A 202 -24.02 12.73 -8.11
N ALA A 203 -25.21 12.27 -8.46
CA ALA A 203 -26.47 12.71 -7.85
C ALA A 203 -26.56 12.32 -6.37
N HIS A 204 -26.12 11.10 -6.03
CA HIS A 204 -26.07 10.63 -4.65
C HIS A 204 -25.10 11.47 -3.82
N THR A 205 -23.89 11.75 -4.34
CA THR A 205 -22.91 12.64 -3.69
C THR A 205 -23.48 14.05 -3.49
N ALA A 206 -24.20 14.58 -4.46
CA ALA A 206 -24.88 15.89 -4.33
C ALA A 206 -25.92 15.88 -3.21
N HIS A 207 -26.69 14.81 -3.09
CA HIS A 207 -27.67 14.66 -2.01
C HIS A 207 -26.99 14.59 -0.63
N GLU A 208 -25.93 13.77 -0.47
CA GLU A 208 -25.14 13.69 0.78
C GLU A 208 -24.57 15.06 1.20
N LYS A 209 -24.22 15.92 0.22
CA LYS A 209 -23.67 17.26 0.43
C LYS A 209 -24.74 18.38 0.47
N GLY A 210 -26.02 18.03 0.48
CA GLY A 210 -27.13 18.99 0.58
C GLY A 210 -27.33 19.84 -0.69
N LYS A 211 -26.90 19.35 -1.87
CA LYS A 211 -27.00 20.03 -3.18
C LYS A 211 -27.99 19.32 -4.09
N GLU A 212 -29.24 19.19 -3.64
CA GLU A 212 -30.30 18.54 -4.42
C GLU A 212 -30.54 19.23 -5.77
N GLY A 213 -30.76 18.43 -6.80
CA GLY A 213 -30.99 18.91 -8.17
C GLY A 213 -29.72 19.22 -8.95
N CYS A 214 -28.56 18.94 -8.39
CA CYS A 214 -27.25 19.02 -9.03
C CYS A 214 -26.56 17.66 -9.04
N TRP A 215 -25.39 17.60 -9.66
CA TRP A 215 -24.48 16.45 -9.63
C TRP A 215 -23.12 16.93 -9.12
N VAL A 216 -22.49 16.16 -8.23
CA VAL A 216 -21.19 16.54 -7.64
C VAL A 216 -20.15 15.50 -8.02
N ILE A 217 -19.08 15.95 -8.66
CA ILE A 217 -17.88 15.17 -8.95
C ILE A 217 -16.80 15.56 -7.95
N THR A 218 -16.14 14.57 -7.36
CA THR A 218 -15.08 14.74 -6.37
C THR A 218 -13.74 14.21 -6.90
N LEU A 219 -12.66 14.40 -6.12
CA LEU A 219 -11.33 13.85 -6.45
C LEU A 219 -11.14 12.39 -5.99
N GLN A 220 -12.14 11.78 -5.39
CA GLN A 220 -12.11 10.36 -5.07
C GLN A 220 -12.16 9.50 -6.33
N ALA A 221 -11.39 8.41 -6.38
CA ALA A 221 -11.22 7.60 -7.57
C ALA A 221 -12.54 7.14 -8.24
N PRO A 222 -13.59 6.66 -7.53
CA PRO A 222 -14.85 6.26 -8.16
C PRO A 222 -15.62 7.40 -8.80
N SER A 223 -15.34 8.64 -8.45
CA SER A 223 -15.92 9.86 -9.04
C SER A 223 -15.04 10.41 -10.17
N TYR A 224 -13.74 10.51 -9.91
CA TYR A 224 -12.75 11.09 -10.84
C TYR A 224 -12.54 10.23 -12.10
N VAL A 225 -12.30 8.93 -11.92
CA VAL A 225 -11.89 8.03 -13.02
C VAL A 225 -12.96 7.90 -14.11
N PRO A 226 -14.25 7.63 -13.81
CA PRO A 226 -15.29 7.58 -14.84
C PRO A 226 -15.48 8.91 -15.54
N PHE A 227 -15.38 10.03 -14.82
CA PHE A 227 -15.49 11.35 -15.45
C PHE A 227 -14.38 11.58 -16.49
N MET A 228 -13.14 11.26 -16.16
CA MET A 228 -12.00 11.41 -17.08
C MET A 228 -12.08 10.48 -18.29
N LYS A 229 -12.68 9.29 -18.13
CA LYS A 229 -12.84 8.32 -19.22
C LYS A 229 -13.99 8.63 -20.18
N TYR A 230 -15.10 9.15 -19.67
CA TYR A 230 -16.37 9.17 -20.42
C TYR A 230 -16.92 10.55 -20.69
N SER A 231 -16.61 11.59 -19.90
CA SER A 231 -17.18 12.92 -20.13
C SER A 231 -16.79 13.49 -21.50
N ASP A 232 -17.79 13.81 -22.32
CA ASP A 232 -17.59 14.49 -23.62
C ASP A 232 -17.13 15.95 -23.46
N LYS A 233 -17.26 16.51 -22.25
CA LYS A 233 -16.95 17.91 -21.96
C LYS A 233 -15.45 18.10 -21.69
N ARG A 234 -14.67 18.37 -22.75
CA ARG A 234 -13.20 18.51 -22.66
C ARG A 234 -12.77 19.52 -21.60
N GLU A 235 -13.43 20.70 -21.54
CA GLU A 235 -13.09 21.74 -20.57
C GLU A 235 -13.36 21.31 -19.12
N LEU A 236 -14.41 20.50 -18.89
CA LEU A 236 -14.67 19.93 -17.56
C LEU A 236 -13.64 18.84 -17.20
N ARG A 237 -13.23 18.00 -18.18
CA ARG A 237 -12.10 17.07 -17.96
C ARG A 237 -10.83 17.81 -17.58
N LYS A 238 -10.50 18.89 -18.31
CA LYS A 238 -9.35 19.74 -17.99
C LYS A 238 -9.45 20.32 -16.58
N THR A 239 -10.61 20.89 -16.23
CA THR A 239 -10.85 21.46 -14.90
C THR A 239 -10.63 20.42 -13.80
N LEU A 240 -11.22 19.24 -13.94
CA LEU A 240 -11.10 18.16 -12.95
C LEU A 240 -9.68 17.59 -12.90
N TYR A 241 -9.03 17.43 -14.06
CA TYR A 241 -7.63 16.98 -14.15
C TYR A 241 -6.68 17.94 -13.43
N MET A 242 -6.84 19.24 -13.69
CA MET A 242 -6.03 20.27 -13.03
C MET A 242 -6.28 20.27 -11.52
N ALA A 243 -7.52 20.19 -11.08
CA ALA A 243 -7.84 20.11 -9.66
C ALA A 243 -7.18 18.92 -8.98
N TYR A 244 -7.18 17.74 -9.61
CA TYR A 244 -6.53 16.54 -9.10
C TYR A 244 -5.01 16.66 -9.04
N ASN A 245 -4.38 17.22 -10.08
CA ASN A 245 -2.92 17.25 -10.21
C ASN A 245 -2.27 18.52 -9.61
N THR A 246 -3.07 19.43 -9.05
CA THR A 246 -2.59 20.61 -8.32
C THR A 246 -2.93 20.58 -6.84
N GLN A 247 -3.43 19.45 -6.32
CA GLN A 247 -3.66 19.28 -4.88
C GLN A 247 -2.40 19.65 -4.10
N CYS A 248 -2.57 20.29 -2.96
CA CYS A 248 -1.49 20.73 -2.08
C CYS A 248 -0.43 21.66 -2.75
N CYS A 249 -0.76 22.28 -3.89
CA CYS A 249 0.05 23.30 -4.55
C CYS A 249 -0.49 24.73 -4.37
N HIS A 250 -1.66 24.88 -3.78
CA HIS A 250 -2.37 26.15 -3.66
C HIS A 250 -1.79 27.02 -2.55
N ASP A 251 -1.97 28.33 -2.63
CA ASP A 251 -1.59 29.26 -1.57
C ASP A 251 -2.65 29.20 -0.42
N ASN A 252 -2.64 28.11 0.31
CA ASN A 252 -3.51 27.85 1.44
C ASN A 252 -2.77 27.06 2.52
N GLU A 253 -3.44 26.75 3.63
CA GLU A 253 -2.89 26.03 4.77
C GLU A 253 -2.53 24.55 4.47
N PHE A 254 -3.00 24.00 3.36
CA PHE A 254 -2.75 22.61 2.93
C PHE A 254 -1.59 22.48 1.93
N ASN A 255 -0.86 23.55 1.68
CA ASN A 255 0.27 23.55 0.75
C ASN A 255 1.43 22.69 1.26
N ASN A 256 1.83 21.70 0.46
CA ASN A 256 2.90 20.76 0.81
C ASN A 256 4.25 21.08 0.13
N LEU A 257 4.38 22.13 -0.70
CA LEU A 257 5.62 22.43 -1.40
C LEU A 257 6.81 22.60 -0.44
N LYS A 258 6.62 23.38 0.63
CA LYS A 258 7.67 23.59 1.64
C LYS A 258 7.92 22.31 2.48
N ILE A 259 6.87 21.54 2.74
CA ILE A 259 6.99 20.27 3.47
C ILE A 259 7.81 19.26 2.68
N VAL A 260 7.63 19.16 1.35
CA VAL A 260 8.47 18.31 0.48
C VAL A 260 9.94 18.71 0.59
N GLU A 261 10.25 20.00 0.43
CA GLU A 261 11.63 20.49 0.57
C GLU A 261 12.23 20.12 1.93
N GLN A 262 11.48 20.29 3.01
CA GLN A 262 11.94 19.95 4.35
C GLN A 262 12.13 18.43 4.51
N LEU A 263 11.18 17.61 4.08
CA LEU A 263 11.25 16.14 4.20
C LEU A 263 12.45 15.56 3.47
N VAL A 264 12.69 15.96 2.21
CA VAL A 264 13.81 15.41 1.42
C VAL A 264 15.16 15.84 1.96
N ASN A 265 15.26 17.05 2.50
CA ASN A 265 16.50 17.55 3.12
C ASN A 265 16.75 16.88 4.46
N LEU A 266 15.76 16.76 5.33
CA LEU A 266 15.90 16.10 6.63
C LEU A 266 16.30 14.63 6.49
N ARG A 267 15.71 13.91 5.51
CA ARG A 267 16.09 12.52 5.21
C ARG A 267 17.53 12.40 4.72
N MET A 268 17.96 13.31 3.88
CA MET A 268 19.36 13.37 3.42
C MET A 268 20.30 13.63 4.60
N GLU A 269 20.01 14.64 5.43
CA GLU A 269 20.82 14.98 6.61
C GLU A 269 20.90 13.81 7.60
N LEU A 270 19.77 13.13 7.84
CA LEU A 270 19.73 11.95 8.71
C LEU A 270 20.61 10.81 8.16
N ALA A 271 20.52 10.51 6.88
CA ALA A 271 21.32 9.47 6.26
C ALA A 271 22.81 9.79 6.30
N GLN A 272 23.19 11.04 6.05
CA GLN A 272 24.58 11.50 6.12
C GLN A 272 25.13 11.47 7.55
N LEU A 273 24.31 11.85 8.54
CA LEU A 273 24.65 11.71 9.96
C LEU A 273 24.97 10.25 10.35
N LEU A 274 24.25 9.30 9.75
CA LEU A 274 24.46 7.85 9.94
C LEU A 274 25.62 7.27 9.09
N GLY A 275 26.34 8.12 8.34
CA GLY A 275 27.49 7.71 7.55
C GLY A 275 27.18 7.22 6.14
N PHE A 276 25.95 7.41 5.66
CA PHE A 276 25.57 7.08 4.29
C PHE A 276 25.70 8.30 3.37
N LYS A 277 26.02 8.07 2.12
CA LYS A 277 26.22 9.14 1.14
C LYS A 277 24.91 9.90 0.83
N ASN A 278 23.78 9.21 0.87
CA ASN A 278 22.43 9.75 0.68
C ASN A 278 21.38 8.85 1.32
N TYR A 279 20.11 9.29 1.28
CA TYR A 279 19.02 8.54 1.90
C TYR A 279 18.70 7.22 1.19
N ALA A 280 18.84 7.16 -0.15
CA ALA A 280 18.62 5.92 -0.89
C ALA A 280 19.59 4.82 -0.44
N GLU A 281 20.90 5.11 -0.31
CA GLU A 281 21.87 4.12 0.18
C GLU A 281 21.59 3.65 1.61
N TYR A 282 21.08 4.55 2.46
CA TYR A 282 20.61 4.17 3.79
C TYR A 282 19.44 3.18 3.73
N VAL A 283 18.42 3.47 2.91
CA VAL A 283 17.22 2.61 2.78
C VAL A 283 17.59 1.28 2.13
N LEU A 284 18.28 1.31 1.00
CA LEU A 284 18.54 0.15 0.15
C LEU A 284 19.44 -0.90 0.81
N LYS A 285 20.21 -0.53 1.83
CA LYS A 285 21.01 -1.48 2.63
C LYS A 285 20.16 -2.63 3.20
N LYS A 286 18.87 -2.43 3.37
CA LYS A 286 17.88 -3.44 3.85
C LYS A 286 16.81 -3.72 2.79
N ARG A 287 17.26 -3.92 1.54
CA ARG A 287 16.42 -4.27 0.39
C ARG A 287 17.13 -5.37 -0.42
N MET A 288 16.39 -6.05 -1.28
CA MET A 288 16.96 -7.01 -2.24
C MET A 288 17.85 -6.31 -3.27
N ALA A 289 17.54 -5.07 -3.62
CA ALA A 289 18.33 -4.26 -4.55
C ALA A 289 19.69 -3.84 -4.00
N GLU A 290 19.84 -3.72 -2.69
CA GLU A 290 21.06 -3.38 -1.93
C GLU A 290 21.67 -2.01 -2.24
N HIS A 291 21.70 -1.57 -3.50
CA HIS A 291 22.33 -0.33 -3.96
C HIS A 291 21.48 0.40 -5.01
N SER A 292 21.63 1.73 -5.07
CA SER A 292 20.90 2.57 -6.03
C SER A 292 21.22 2.23 -7.50
N GLU A 293 22.43 1.75 -7.80
CA GLU A 293 22.85 1.31 -9.12
C GLU A 293 21.97 0.15 -9.64
N ASN A 294 21.61 -0.81 -8.76
CA ASN A 294 20.73 -1.92 -9.12
C ASN A 294 19.30 -1.46 -9.40
N VAL A 295 18.82 -0.47 -8.62
CA VAL A 295 17.52 0.15 -8.87
C VAL A 295 17.49 0.86 -10.21
N TYR A 296 18.48 1.73 -10.48
CA TYR A 296 18.57 2.41 -11.78
C TYR A 296 18.75 1.46 -12.94
N LYS A 297 19.50 0.36 -12.74
CA LYS A 297 19.64 -0.68 -13.78
C LYS A 297 18.26 -1.24 -14.15
N LEU A 298 17.45 -1.67 -13.17
CA LEU A 298 16.10 -2.17 -13.42
C LEU A 298 15.24 -1.12 -14.14
N LEU A 299 15.20 0.12 -13.63
CA LEU A 299 14.38 1.18 -14.20
C LEU A 299 14.79 1.51 -15.63
N ASN A 300 16.09 1.53 -15.93
CA ASN A 300 16.60 1.79 -17.28
C ASN A 300 16.37 0.61 -18.25
N ASP A 301 16.59 -0.63 -17.80
CA ASP A 301 16.34 -1.83 -18.62
C ASP A 301 14.85 -1.90 -19.03
N LEU A 302 13.94 -1.63 -18.10
CA LEU A 302 12.50 -1.56 -18.41
C LEU A 302 12.15 -0.35 -19.29
N LEU A 303 12.74 0.81 -19.03
CA LEU A 303 12.50 2.01 -19.85
C LEU A 303 12.91 1.75 -21.31
N GLU A 304 14.08 1.15 -21.54
CA GLU A 304 14.56 0.82 -22.87
C GLU A 304 13.62 -0.18 -23.58
N ALA A 305 13.23 -1.24 -22.87
CA ALA A 305 12.37 -2.28 -23.43
C ALA A 305 10.94 -1.78 -23.76
N TYR A 306 10.35 -0.96 -22.90
CA TYR A 306 8.94 -0.56 -23.03
C TYR A 306 8.74 0.71 -23.89
N THR A 307 9.72 1.61 -23.99
CA THR A 307 9.55 2.91 -24.65
C THR A 307 9.07 2.81 -26.11
N PRO A 308 9.59 1.89 -26.97
CA PRO A 308 9.12 1.81 -28.35
C PRO A 308 7.61 1.51 -28.44
N THR A 309 7.15 0.53 -27.65
CA THR A 309 5.73 0.14 -27.60
C THR A 309 4.88 1.27 -27.00
N ALA A 310 5.33 1.90 -25.92
CA ALA A 310 4.60 2.99 -25.30
C ALA A 310 4.39 4.20 -26.23
N ARG A 311 5.41 4.52 -27.05
CA ARG A 311 5.28 5.56 -28.09
C ARG A 311 4.25 5.20 -29.14
N GLN A 312 4.23 3.93 -29.57
CA GLN A 312 3.23 3.45 -30.52
C GLN A 312 1.82 3.52 -29.92
N GLU A 313 1.63 3.10 -28.67
CA GLU A 313 0.36 3.15 -27.97
C GLU A 313 -0.19 4.59 -27.90
N VAL A 314 0.63 5.56 -27.53
CA VAL A 314 0.24 6.97 -27.49
C VAL A 314 -0.08 7.53 -28.88
N GLU A 315 0.69 7.12 -29.91
CA GLU A 315 0.44 7.58 -31.28
C GLU A 315 -0.87 7.03 -31.84
N GLU A 316 -1.24 5.79 -31.51
CA GLU A 316 -2.54 5.22 -31.90
C GLU A 316 -3.71 5.98 -31.26
N ILE A 317 -3.56 6.40 -29.97
CA ILE A 317 -4.56 7.22 -29.28
C ILE A 317 -4.63 8.62 -29.90
N ARG A 318 -3.48 9.23 -30.23
CA ARG A 318 -3.40 10.53 -30.88
C ARG A 318 -4.05 10.51 -32.28
N ALA A 319 -3.80 9.45 -33.05
CA ALA A 319 -4.41 9.25 -34.36
C ALA A 319 -5.94 9.17 -34.27
N LEU A 320 -6.46 8.41 -33.29
CA LEU A 320 -7.90 8.35 -33.04
C LEU A 320 -8.47 9.74 -32.67
N ALA A 321 -7.80 10.44 -31.77
CA ALA A 321 -8.25 11.78 -31.35
C ALA A 321 -8.33 12.75 -32.55
N ARG A 322 -7.32 12.74 -33.43
CA ARG A 322 -7.32 13.54 -34.66
C ARG A 322 -8.39 13.13 -35.67
N GLU A 323 -8.64 11.84 -35.80
CA GLU A 323 -9.73 11.32 -36.64
C GLU A 323 -11.09 11.87 -36.18
N LEU A 324 -11.31 11.98 -34.87
CA LEU A 324 -12.59 12.40 -34.30
C LEU A 324 -12.74 13.93 -34.21
N GLU A 325 -11.65 14.67 -33.92
CA GLU A 325 -11.69 16.10 -33.60
C GLU A 325 -11.07 16.97 -34.69
N GLY A 326 -10.30 16.43 -35.63
CA GLY A 326 -9.58 17.14 -36.68
C GLY A 326 -8.05 17.04 -36.53
N GLU A 327 -7.36 17.23 -37.67
CA GLU A 327 -5.90 17.03 -37.78
C GLU A 327 -5.07 17.92 -36.84
N ASP A 328 -5.57 19.10 -36.49
CA ASP A 328 -4.90 20.08 -35.62
C ASP A 328 -5.09 19.77 -34.11
N PHE A 329 -5.82 18.69 -33.78
CA PHE A 329 -6.08 18.36 -32.38
C PHE A 329 -4.78 17.97 -31.67
N GLU A 330 -4.52 18.64 -30.55
CA GLU A 330 -3.41 18.35 -29.66
C GLU A 330 -3.91 17.49 -28.47
N LEU A 331 -3.36 16.27 -28.36
CA LEU A 331 -3.66 15.35 -27.28
C LEU A 331 -2.98 15.80 -25.99
N MET A 332 -3.76 16.28 -25.02
CA MET A 332 -3.30 16.71 -23.71
C MET A 332 -3.48 15.62 -22.64
N PRO A 333 -2.80 15.73 -21.50
CA PRO A 333 -2.94 14.72 -20.43
C PRO A 333 -4.38 14.47 -19.96
N TRP A 334 -5.25 15.48 -19.95
CA TRP A 334 -6.68 15.34 -19.62
C TRP A 334 -7.52 14.67 -20.71
N ASP A 335 -6.95 14.44 -21.89
CA ASP A 335 -7.62 13.77 -23.00
C ASP A 335 -7.26 12.28 -23.09
N PHE A 336 -6.12 11.88 -22.54
CA PHE A 336 -5.55 10.55 -22.73
C PHE A 336 -6.54 9.43 -22.35
N SER A 337 -7.09 9.47 -21.15
CA SER A 337 -8.01 8.43 -20.66
C SER A 337 -9.28 8.33 -21.50
N TYR A 338 -9.80 9.47 -21.96
CA TYR A 338 -11.00 9.54 -22.78
C TYR A 338 -10.81 8.87 -24.15
N TYR A 339 -9.76 9.24 -24.87
CA TYR A 339 -9.49 8.61 -26.19
C TYR A 339 -8.92 7.20 -26.08
N ALA A 340 -8.20 6.89 -25.02
CA ALA A 340 -7.76 5.53 -24.74
C ALA A 340 -8.95 4.59 -24.55
N GLU A 341 -9.98 4.98 -23.79
CA GLU A 341 -11.19 4.18 -23.61
C GLU A 341 -11.95 3.97 -24.94
N LYS A 342 -12.08 5.00 -25.74
CA LYS A 342 -12.66 4.91 -27.09
C LYS A 342 -11.87 3.96 -28.01
N LEU A 343 -10.53 4.02 -27.98
CA LEU A 343 -9.66 3.15 -28.76
C LEU A 343 -9.76 1.69 -28.29
N LYS A 344 -9.79 1.48 -26.98
CA LYS A 344 -9.96 0.15 -26.37
C LYS A 344 -11.29 -0.48 -26.82
N ASN A 345 -12.37 0.29 -26.74
CA ASN A 345 -13.67 -0.18 -27.20
C ASN A 345 -13.64 -0.51 -28.71
N ARG A 346 -13.04 0.35 -29.56
CA ARG A 346 -12.89 0.11 -31.00
C ARG A 346 -12.09 -1.17 -31.32
N LYS A 347 -10.99 -1.39 -30.61
CA LYS A 347 -10.09 -2.53 -30.87
C LYS A 347 -10.67 -3.87 -30.37
N PHE A 348 -11.25 -3.87 -29.19
CA PHE A 348 -11.63 -5.10 -28.48
C PHE A 348 -13.14 -5.28 -28.33
N SER A 349 -13.93 -4.31 -28.79
CA SER A 349 -15.38 -4.25 -28.54
C SER A 349 -15.72 -4.43 -27.05
N LEU A 350 -14.87 -3.86 -26.19
CA LEU A 350 -14.94 -3.95 -24.73
C LEU A 350 -15.24 -2.57 -24.16
N ASP A 351 -16.46 -2.40 -23.67
CA ASP A 351 -16.86 -1.29 -22.83
C ASP A 351 -16.74 -1.72 -21.36
N GLU A 352 -15.93 -1.04 -20.55
CA GLU A 352 -15.78 -1.37 -19.14
C GLU A 352 -17.09 -1.25 -18.37
N GLU A 353 -17.98 -0.34 -18.75
CA GLU A 353 -19.30 -0.21 -18.13
C GLU A 353 -20.20 -1.44 -18.39
N ALA A 354 -20.02 -2.12 -19.53
CA ALA A 354 -20.72 -3.36 -19.83
C ALA A 354 -20.28 -4.55 -18.95
N LEU A 355 -19.13 -4.44 -18.28
CA LEU A 355 -18.63 -5.47 -17.35
C LEU A 355 -19.20 -5.32 -15.95
N ARG A 356 -19.51 -4.09 -15.50
CA ARG A 356 -19.97 -3.81 -14.13
C ARG A 356 -21.14 -4.69 -13.68
N PRO A 357 -22.17 -4.97 -14.48
CA PRO A 357 -23.27 -5.84 -14.08
C PRO A 357 -22.85 -7.25 -13.64
N TYR A 358 -21.67 -7.71 -14.07
CA TYR A 358 -21.12 -9.03 -13.73
C TYR A 358 -20.18 -9.00 -12.51
N PHE A 359 -19.82 -7.80 -12.02
CA PHE A 359 -18.89 -7.61 -10.92
C PHE A 359 -19.57 -6.95 -9.71
N GLU A 360 -20.70 -7.52 -9.31
CA GLU A 360 -21.34 -7.12 -8.05
C GLU A 360 -20.45 -7.52 -6.87
N LEU A 361 -20.22 -6.56 -5.94
CA LEU A 361 -19.23 -6.67 -4.87
C LEU A 361 -19.33 -7.95 -4.04
N SER A 362 -20.55 -8.37 -3.66
CA SER A 362 -20.70 -9.56 -2.81
C SER A 362 -20.29 -10.83 -3.55
N ARG A 363 -20.55 -10.89 -4.86
CA ARG A 363 -20.13 -12.01 -5.71
C ARG A 363 -18.63 -11.99 -5.98
N VAL A 364 -18.06 -10.82 -6.25
CA VAL A 364 -16.58 -10.66 -6.38
C VAL A 364 -15.90 -11.13 -5.11
N LYS A 365 -16.39 -10.68 -3.95
CA LYS A 365 -15.85 -11.11 -2.65
C LYS A 365 -15.93 -12.63 -2.47
N ALA A 366 -17.08 -13.23 -2.77
CA ALA A 366 -17.25 -14.68 -2.74
C ALA A 366 -16.28 -15.40 -3.70
N GLY A 367 -16.04 -14.82 -4.89
CA GLY A 367 -15.08 -15.33 -5.87
C GLY A 367 -13.63 -15.27 -5.38
N VAL A 368 -13.23 -14.14 -4.78
CA VAL A 368 -11.87 -13.95 -4.22
C VAL A 368 -11.64 -14.91 -3.03
N PHE A 369 -12.61 -15.02 -2.14
CA PHE A 369 -12.55 -15.98 -1.03
C PHE A 369 -12.52 -17.43 -1.55
N GLY A 370 -13.33 -17.74 -2.55
CA GLY A 370 -13.36 -19.04 -3.21
C GLY A 370 -12.05 -19.40 -3.91
N LEU A 371 -11.33 -18.42 -4.46
CA LEU A 371 -10.00 -18.60 -5.01
C LEU A 371 -9.01 -19.07 -3.93
N ALA A 372 -9.00 -18.41 -2.77
CA ALA A 372 -8.16 -18.82 -1.66
C ALA A 372 -8.55 -20.20 -1.10
N THR A 373 -9.85 -20.50 -1.05
CA THR A 373 -10.33 -21.84 -0.67
C THR A 373 -9.82 -22.89 -1.65
N ARG A 374 -9.88 -22.61 -2.94
CA ARG A 374 -9.44 -23.54 -3.97
C ARG A 374 -7.92 -23.74 -3.99
N LEU A 375 -7.15 -22.68 -3.77
CA LEU A 375 -5.68 -22.75 -3.71
C LEU A 375 -5.16 -23.38 -2.41
N TYR A 376 -5.71 -22.97 -1.29
CA TYR A 376 -5.11 -23.24 0.04
C TYR A 376 -6.00 -24.05 0.99
N GLY A 377 -7.28 -24.25 0.65
CA GLY A 377 -8.25 -24.97 1.49
C GLY A 377 -8.81 -24.16 2.65
N ILE A 378 -8.50 -22.86 2.76
CA ILE A 378 -9.02 -22.00 3.82
C ILE A 378 -10.48 -21.60 3.57
N THR A 379 -11.22 -21.34 4.64
CA THR A 379 -12.63 -20.94 4.59
C THR A 379 -12.88 -19.67 5.40
N PHE A 380 -13.90 -18.91 5.03
CA PHE A 380 -14.26 -17.61 5.59
C PHE A 380 -15.69 -17.66 6.14
N LYS A 381 -15.86 -17.23 7.37
CA LYS A 381 -17.17 -17.14 8.02
C LYS A 381 -17.37 -15.74 8.58
N GLU A 382 -18.33 -14.99 8.03
CA GLU A 382 -18.69 -13.69 8.59
C GLU A 382 -19.18 -13.87 10.04
N ASN A 383 -18.65 -13.03 10.92
CA ASN A 383 -19.03 -13.07 12.33
C ASN A 383 -19.28 -11.64 12.86
N LYS A 384 -20.55 -11.32 13.07
CA LYS A 384 -21.01 -10.01 13.56
C LYS A 384 -20.78 -9.76 15.04
N GLU A 385 -20.31 -10.78 15.79
CA GLU A 385 -19.90 -10.61 17.19
C GLU A 385 -18.51 -10.00 17.30
N ILE A 386 -17.71 -10.00 16.21
CA ILE A 386 -16.41 -9.33 16.17
C ILE A 386 -16.64 -7.82 16.02
N PRO A 387 -16.12 -6.99 16.95
CA PRO A 387 -16.24 -5.55 16.84
C PRO A 387 -15.60 -4.97 15.59
N VAL A 388 -16.24 -3.97 14.97
CA VAL A 388 -15.74 -3.25 13.80
C VAL A 388 -15.70 -1.75 14.07
N TYR A 389 -14.81 -1.03 13.39
CA TYR A 389 -14.63 0.42 13.61
C TYR A 389 -15.62 1.30 12.82
N HIS A 390 -16.29 0.76 11.81
CA HIS A 390 -17.30 1.45 11.01
C HIS A 390 -18.39 0.45 10.58
N PRO A 391 -19.68 0.87 10.43
CA PRO A 391 -20.78 -0.01 10.04
C PRO A 391 -20.59 -0.72 8.68
N ASP A 392 -19.84 -0.12 7.75
CA ASP A 392 -19.56 -0.72 6.43
C ASP A 392 -18.49 -1.82 6.49
N VAL A 393 -17.76 -1.94 7.59
CA VAL A 393 -16.71 -2.94 7.77
C VAL A 393 -17.34 -4.29 8.13
N GLN A 394 -16.90 -5.34 7.45
CA GLN A 394 -17.29 -6.70 7.75
C GLN A 394 -16.10 -7.48 8.33
N ALA A 395 -16.35 -8.30 9.34
CA ALA A 395 -15.34 -9.14 9.98
C ALA A 395 -15.61 -10.62 9.70
N TYR A 396 -14.54 -11.36 9.40
CA TYR A 396 -14.59 -12.78 9.11
C TYR A 396 -13.64 -13.55 10.01
N GLU A 397 -14.11 -14.69 10.53
CA GLU A 397 -13.24 -15.75 11.01
C GLU A 397 -12.71 -16.54 9.82
N VAL A 398 -11.41 -16.73 9.76
CA VAL A 398 -10.75 -17.52 8.72
C VAL A 398 -10.23 -18.81 9.35
N PHE A 399 -10.55 -19.94 8.73
CA PHE A 399 -10.16 -21.27 9.18
C PHE A 399 -9.27 -21.95 8.15
N ASP A 400 -8.27 -22.67 8.62
CA ASP A 400 -7.39 -23.49 7.77
C ASP A 400 -8.09 -24.77 7.30
N ARG A 401 -7.44 -25.50 6.41
CA ARG A 401 -7.92 -26.74 5.80
C ARG A 401 -8.36 -27.80 6.84
N ASP A 402 -7.67 -27.86 7.98
CA ASP A 402 -7.98 -28.76 9.08
C ASP A 402 -9.08 -28.26 10.03
N GLY A 403 -9.66 -27.11 9.74
CA GLY A 403 -10.69 -26.45 10.55
C GLY A 403 -10.15 -25.64 11.72
N SER A 404 -8.83 -25.55 11.90
CA SER A 404 -8.23 -24.70 12.94
C SER A 404 -8.40 -23.21 12.60
N PHE A 405 -8.55 -22.38 13.64
CA PHE A 405 -8.64 -20.93 13.48
C PHE A 405 -7.31 -20.36 12.95
N LEU A 406 -7.38 -19.61 11.85
CA LEU A 406 -6.21 -19.06 11.17
C LEU A 406 -6.05 -17.56 11.39
N ALA A 407 -7.11 -16.77 11.26
CA ALA A 407 -7.05 -15.32 11.35
C ALA A 407 -8.43 -14.68 11.52
N VAL A 408 -8.44 -13.39 11.91
CA VAL A 408 -9.58 -12.50 11.65
C VAL A 408 -9.24 -11.64 10.45
N LEU A 409 -10.19 -11.53 9.50
CA LEU A 409 -10.09 -10.65 8.34
C LEU A 409 -11.18 -9.60 8.39
N TYR A 410 -10.79 -8.32 8.38
CA TYR A 410 -11.71 -7.19 8.16
C TYR A 410 -11.68 -6.77 6.70
N THR A 411 -12.84 -6.43 6.14
CA THR A 411 -12.97 -5.85 4.79
C THR A 411 -13.69 -4.52 4.86
N ASP A 412 -13.11 -3.50 4.23
CA ASP A 412 -13.58 -2.13 4.23
C ASP A 412 -13.50 -1.56 2.80
N PHE A 413 -14.63 -1.54 2.08
CA PHE A 413 -14.64 -1.39 0.63
C PHE A 413 -14.87 0.02 0.11
N HIS A 414 -15.57 0.89 0.85
CA HIS A 414 -16.11 2.12 0.26
C HIS A 414 -15.42 3.38 0.76
N PRO A 415 -15.31 4.44 -0.08
CA PRO A 415 -14.76 5.72 0.33
C PRO A 415 -15.69 6.43 1.30
N ARG A 416 -15.11 7.24 2.19
CA ARG A 416 -15.78 8.16 3.11
C ARG A 416 -14.84 9.28 3.52
N GLU A 417 -15.35 10.33 4.14
CA GLU A 417 -14.60 11.54 4.48
C GLU A 417 -13.38 11.27 5.37
N GLY A 418 -13.52 10.41 6.38
CA GLY A 418 -12.44 10.04 7.29
C GLY A 418 -11.48 8.97 6.76
N LYS A 419 -11.52 8.63 5.48
CA LYS A 419 -10.74 7.52 4.90
C LYS A 419 -9.78 8.02 3.83
N ARG A 420 -8.50 7.69 3.97
CA ARG A 420 -7.47 8.00 2.99
C ARG A 420 -7.80 7.34 1.64
N SER A 421 -7.44 8.01 0.55
CA SER A 421 -7.55 7.46 -0.82
C SER A 421 -6.60 6.28 -1.05
N GLY A 422 -6.90 5.49 -2.08
CA GLY A 422 -6.13 4.31 -2.46
C GLY A 422 -6.66 3.02 -1.83
N ALA A 423 -5.83 2.00 -1.80
CA ALA A 423 -6.11 0.72 -1.17
C ALA A 423 -4.88 0.26 -0.40
N TRP A 424 -5.09 -0.49 0.66
CA TRP A 424 -4.00 -1.05 1.47
C TRP A 424 -4.46 -2.19 2.36
N MET A 425 -3.48 -3.01 2.75
CA MET A 425 -3.62 -3.99 3.82
C MET A 425 -2.93 -3.46 5.08
N THR A 426 -3.51 -3.76 6.24
CA THR A 426 -2.88 -3.52 7.54
C THR A 426 -3.21 -4.63 8.52
N SER A 427 -2.48 -4.69 9.63
CA SER A 427 -2.76 -5.60 10.75
C SER A 427 -3.14 -4.80 11.99
N TYR A 428 -4.18 -5.25 12.70
CA TYR A 428 -4.49 -4.81 14.06
C TYR A 428 -3.78 -5.68 15.11
N LYS A 429 -3.32 -6.84 14.71
CA LYS A 429 -2.52 -7.75 15.50
C LYS A 429 -1.70 -8.64 14.56
N GLU A 430 -0.41 -8.75 14.81
CA GLU A 430 0.47 -9.67 14.11
C GLU A 430 0.39 -11.09 14.70
N GLN A 431 0.91 -12.07 13.97
CA GLN A 431 1.04 -13.44 14.43
C GLN A 431 2.37 -13.64 15.17
N TRP A 432 2.38 -14.45 16.22
CA TRP A 432 3.61 -14.99 16.85
C TRP A 432 3.32 -16.31 17.57
N ILE A 433 4.38 -17.04 17.91
CA ILE A 433 4.31 -18.23 18.75
C ILE A 433 4.87 -17.88 20.13
N GLY A 434 4.04 -17.98 21.16
CA GLY A 434 4.46 -17.74 22.54
C GLY A 434 5.36 -18.86 23.10
N ASP A 435 6.05 -18.58 24.21
CA ASP A 435 6.96 -19.54 24.85
C ASP A 435 6.25 -20.81 25.33
N ASN A 436 4.93 -20.73 25.57
CA ASN A 436 4.08 -21.87 25.90
C ASN A 436 3.64 -22.69 24.66
N GLY A 437 4.14 -22.35 23.46
CA GLY A 437 3.77 -22.97 22.18
C GLY A 437 2.41 -22.53 21.61
N CYS A 438 1.70 -21.59 22.27
CA CYS A 438 0.45 -21.05 21.76
C CYS A 438 0.72 -20.15 20.55
N ASN A 439 0.08 -20.44 19.42
CA ASN A 439 0.18 -19.63 18.20
C ASN A 439 -0.89 -18.54 18.23
N SER A 440 -0.47 -17.32 18.55
CA SER A 440 -1.33 -16.12 18.51
C SER A 440 -1.61 -15.72 17.07
N ARG A 441 -2.86 -15.84 16.65
CA ARG A 441 -3.23 -15.62 15.24
C ARG A 441 -3.50 -14.15 14.92
N PRO A 442 -3.24 -13.72 13.65
CA PRO A 442 -3.28 -12.32 13.27
C PRO A 442 -4.70 -11.81 13.04
N HIS A 443 -4.86 -10.49 13.16
CA HIS A 443 -6.04 -9.75 12.75
C HIS A 443 -5.66 -8.80 11.62
N VAL A 444 -6.16 -9.07 10.43
CA VAL A 444 -5.78 -8.39 9.17
C VAL A 444 -6.95 -7.58 8.64
N SER A 445 -6.68 -6.44 8.04
CA SER A 445 -7.67 -5.61 7.37
C SER A 445 -7.25 -5.31 5.94
N VAL A 446 -8.19 -5.38 5.00
CA VAL A 446 -8.06 -4.84 3.65
C VAL A 446 -9.00 -3.66 3.49
N THR A 447 -8.44 -2.51 3.12
CA THR A 447 -9.14 -1.24 3.06
C THR A 447 -9.04 -0.67 1.64
N MET A 448 -10.18 -0.35 1.05
CA MET A 448 -10.30 0.06 -0.35
C MET A 448 -11.25 1.24 -0.49
N ASN A 449 -11.32 1.82 -1.69
CA ASN A 449 -12.20 2.93 -2.01
C ASN A 449 -12.98 2.62 -3.29
N PHE A 450 -13.79 1.57 -3.25
CA PHE A 450 -14.56 1.08 -4.41
C PHE A 450 -15.88 1.80 -4.58
N THR A 451 -16.43 1.72 -5.79
CA THR A 451 -17.75 2.23 -6.15
C THR A 451 -18.79 1.85 -5.10
N LYS A 452 -19.49 2.85 -4.57
CA LYS A 452 -20.57 2.66 -3.58
C LYS A 452 -21.83 2.07 -4.23
N PRO A 453 -22.68 1.37 -3.46
CA PRO A 453 -24.04 1.10 -3.90
C PRO A 453 -24.83 2.41 -4.01
N THR A 454 -25.84 2.43 -4.87
CA THR A 454 -26.84 3.49 -4.93
C THR A 454 -28.16 3.01 -4.30
N LYS A 455 -29.17 3.88 -4.26
CA LYS A 455 -30.48 3.52 -3.70
C LYS A 455 -31.09 2.30 -4.39
N ASP A 456 -30.90 2.18 -5.70
CA ASP A 456 -31.57 1.20 -6.54
C ASP A 456 -30.64 0.12 -7.10
N LYS A 457 -29.31 0.25 -6.89
CA LYS A 457 -28.30 -0.69 -7.41
C LYS A 457 -27.29 -1.07 -6.33
N PRO A 458 -26.88 -2.36 -6.25
CA PRO A 458 -25.75 -2.77 -5.40
C PRO A 458 -24.44 -2.15 -5.89
N ALA A 459 -23.37 -2.30 -5.12
CA ALA A 459 -22.03 -1.91 -5.56
C ALA A 459 -21.59 -2.77 -6.76
N LEU A 460 -21.49 -2.15 -7.93
CA LEU A 460 -21.03 -2.78 -9.16
C LEU A 460 -19.62 -2.27 -9.47
N LEU A 461 -18.65 -3.16 -9.41
CA LEU A 461 -17.25 -2.83 -9.52
C LEU A 461 -16.79 -2.70 -10.97
N THR A 462 -15.75 -1.88 -11.18
CA THR A 462 -14.94 -1.93 -12.41
C THR A 462 -14.04 -3.16 -12.40
N PHE A 463 -13.52 -3.55 -13.55
CA PHE A 463 -12.51 -4.60 -13.62
C PHE A 463 -11.23 -4.20 -12.86
N SER A 464 -10.85 -2.93 -12.90
CA SER A 464 -9.72 -2.40 -12.12
C SER A 464 -9.93 -2.55 -10.62
N GLU A 465 -11.15 -2.31 -10.11
CA GLU A 465 -11.47 -2.51 -8.69
C GLU A 465 -11.41 -3.99 -8.30
N VAL A 466 -11.82 -4.90 -9.18
CA VAL A 466 -11.64 -6.36 -8.97
C VAL A 466 -10.16 -6.72 -8.86
N ASN A 467 -9.33 -6.17 -9.74
CA ASN A 467 -7.88 -6.39 -9.71
C ASN A 467 -7.24 -5.84 -8.43
N THR A 468 -7.64 -4.64 -8.00
CA THR A 468 -7.18 -4.04 -6.73
C THR A 468 -7.56 -4.92 -5.54
N PHE A 469 -8.78 -5.50 -5.54
CA PHE A 469 -9.16 -6.42 -4.47
C PHE A 469 -8.27 -7.66 -4.42
N LEU A 470 -7.95 -8.25 -5.56
CA LEU A 470 -7.01 -9.38 -5.63
C LEU A 470 -5.63 -8.99 -5.09
N HIS A 471 -5.14 -7.81 -5.43
CA HIS A 471 -3.88 -7.26 -4.93
C HIS A 471 -3.88 -7.18 -3.39
N GLU A 472 -4.83 -6.46 -2.79
CA GLU A 472 -4.91 -6.31 -1.33
C GLU A 472 -5.16 -7.63 -0.63
N PHE A 473 -5.90 -8.52 -1.27
CA PHE A 473 -6.13 -9.85 -0.75
C PHE A 473 -4.86 -10.72 -0.75
N GLY A 474 -3.95 -10.50 -1.70
CA GLY A 474 -2.61 -11.13 -1.70
C GLY A 474 -1.78 -10.72 -0.48
N HIS A 475 -1.80 -9.44 -0.11
CA HIS A 475 -1.22 -8.97 1.14
C HIS A 475 -1.93 -9.57 2.37
N ALA A 476 -3.26 -9.66 2.33
CA ALA A 476 -4.01 -10.30 3.42
C ALA A 476 -3.61 -11.77 3.61
N LEU A 477 -3.45 -12.53 2.53
CA LEU A 477 -2.96 -13.92 2.59
C LEU A 477 -1.56 -13.98 3.21
N HIS A 478 -0.67 -13.06 2.85
CA HIS A 478 0.67 -12.97 3.44
C HIS A 478 0.61 -12.73 4.96
N GLY A 479 -0.29 -11.86 5.42
CA GLY A 479 -0.54 -11.65 6.86
C GLY A 479 -1.17 -12.85 7.54
N MET A 480 -2.25 -13.41 6.96
CA MET A 480 -3.02 -14.48 7.56
C MET A 480 -2.27 -15.82 7.64
N PHE A 481 -1.43 -16.14 6.66
CA PHE A 481 -0.64 -17.36 6.66
C PHE A 481 0.64 -17.29 7.49
N ALA A 482 0.96 -16.15 8.06
CA ALA A 482 2.14 -16.00 8.89
C ALA A 482 2.26 -17.12 9.93
N ASN A 483 3.44 -17.72 10.03
CA ASN A 483 3.76 -18.77 10.97
C ASN A 483 5.22 -18.64 11.40
N THR A 484 5.48 -17.59 12.17
CA THR A 484 6.80 -17.23 12.68
C THR A 484 6.81 -17.27 14.19
N ARG A 485 7.96 -17.51 14.79
CA ARG A 485 8.10 -17.48 16.24
C ARG A 485 7.98 -16.06 16.80
N PHE A 486 8.51 -15.07 16.07
CA PHE A 486 8.61 -13.70 16.54
C PHE A 486 7.66 -12.77 15.77
N GLN A 487 6.98 -11.90 16.52
CA GLN A 487 6.03 -10.92 15.98
C GLN A 487 6.67 -9.96 14.97
N SER A 488 7.89 -9.48 15.28
CA SER A 488 8.60 -8.52 14.44
C SER A 488 9.04 -9.05 13.07
N MET A 489 8.90 -10.35 12.82
CA MET A 489 9.19 -11.00 11.53
C MET A 489 7.96 -11.58 10.85
N SER A 490 6.77 -11.37 11.43
CA SER A 490 5.53 -11.97 10.97
C SER A 490 4.98 -11.31 9.69
N GLY A 491 4.30 -12.09 8.86
CA GLY A 491 3.49 -11.62 7.74
C GLY A 491 4.23 -10.73 6.77
N THR A 492 3.75 -9.51 6.61
CA THR A 492 4.30 -8.50 5.69
C THR A 492 5.56 -7.80 6.21
N ASN A 493 6.10 -8.18 7.38
CA ASN A 493 7.37 -7.67 7.92
C ASN A 493 8.59 -8.26 7.18
N VAL A 494 8.64 -8.04 5.89
CA VAL A 494 9.68 -8.49 4.94
C VAL A 494 10.44 -7.29 4.36
N TYR A 495 11.43 -7.53 3.52
CA TYR A 495 12.04 -6.45 2.73
C TYR A 495 10.99 -5.79 1.84
N TRP A 496 11.03 -4.47 1.75
CA TRP A 496 10.00 -3.68 1.09
C TRP A 496 9.87 -3.97 -0.40
N ASP A 497 10.98 -4.29 -1.07
CA ASP A 497 11.01 -4.70 -2.47
C ASP A 497 10.62 -6.17 -2.72
N PHE A 498 10.22 -6.88 -1.66
CA PHE A 498 9.64 -8.22 -1.73
C PHE A 498 8.15 -8.24 -1.34
N VAL A 499 7.69 -7.23 -0.60
CA VAL A 499 6.35 -7.22 0.00
C VAL A 499 5.23 -7.28 -1.04
N GLU A 500 5.46 -6.76 -2.24
CA GLU A 500 4.47 -6.74 -3.33
C GLU A 500 4.38 -8.07 -4.12
N LEU A 501 5.28 -9.03 -3.90
CA LEU A 501 5.18 -10.33 -4.60
C LEU A 501 3.86 -11.06 -4.28
N PRO A 502 3.41 -11.21 -3.01
CA PRO A 502 2.15 -11.87 -2.70
C PRO A 502 0.91 -11.14 -3.22
N SER A 503 0.95 -9.82 -3.33
CA SER A 503 -0.15 -9.03 -3.85
C SER A 503 -0.24 -9.10 -5.38
N GLN A 504 0.86 -8.84 -6.06
CA GLN A 504 0.90 -8.80 -7.53
C GLN A 504 0.69 -10.17 -8.17
N ILE A 505 1.12 -11.25 -7.53
CA ILE A 505 0.87 -12.60 -8.07
C ILE A 505 -0.64 -12.91 -8.14
N MET A 506 -1.43 -12.39 -7.20
CA MET A 506 -2.88 -12.58 -7.19
C MET A 506 -3.58 -11.83 -8.33
N GLU A 507 -3.05 -10.71 -8.79
CA GLU A 507 -3.59 -9.95 -9.92
C GLU A 507 -3.64 -10.78 -11.21
N ASN A 508 -2.69 -11.71 -11.39
CA ASN A 508 -2.67 -12.58 -12.57
C ASN A 508 -3.92 -13.44 -12.72
N PHE A 509 -4.60 -13.76 -11.62
CA PHE A 509 -5.85 -14.53 -11.66
C PHE A 509 -7.02 -13.74 -12.26
N ALA A 510 -6.97 -12.40 -12.28
CA ALA A 510 -8.05 -11.54 -12.77
C ALA A 510 -8.45 -11.84 -14.23
N ILE A 511 -7.53 -12.33 -15.05
CA ILE A 511 -7.76 -12.66 -16.47
C ILE A 511 -7.88 -14.17 -16.72
N GLU A 512 -7.81 -14.99 -15.68
CA GLU A 512 -7.96 -16.44 -15.83
C GLU A 512 -9.43 -16.82 -15.96
N LYS A 513 -9.79 -17.39 -17.10
CA LYS A 513 -11.20 -17.78 -17.44
C LYS A 513 -11.80 -18.69 -16.38
N GLU A 514 -11.01 -19.65 -15.87
CA GLU A 514 -11.46 -20.57 -14.83
C GLU A 514 -11.81 -19.84 -13.52
N PHE A 515 -11.14 -18.76 -13.20
CA PHE A 515 -11.45 -17.96 -12.02
C PHE A 515 -12.68 -17.08 -12.27
N LEU A 516 -12.73 -16.32 -13.36
CA LEU A 516 -13.86 -15.45 -13.69
C LEU A 516 -15.20 -16.24 -13.76
N ASN A 517 -15.17 -17.44 -14.30
CA ASN A 517 -16.35 -18.31 -14.37
C ASN A 517 -16.89 -18.74 -12.99
N THR A 518 -16.13 -18.57 -11.90
CA THR A 518 -16.59 -18.97 -10.56
C THR A 518 -17.55 -17.98 -9.94
N PHE A 519 -17.52 -16.70 -10.34
CA PHE A 519 -18.29 -15.65 -9.64
C PHE A 519 -18.94 -14.61 -10.56
N ALA A 520 -18.38 -14.39 -11.77
CA ALA A 520 -18.85 -13.32 -12.64
C ALA A 520 -20.22 -13.66 -13.25
N CYS A 521 -21.28 -13.21 -12.59
CA CYS A 521 -22.66 -13.39 -12.99
C CYS A 521 -23.39 -12.05 -12.93
N HIS A 522 -24.33 -11.85 -13.87
CA HIS A 522 -25.14 -10.63 -13.94
C HIS A 522 -25.94 -10.44 -12.65
N TYR A 523 -25.87 -9.26 -12.03
CA TYR A 523 -26.43 -9.02 -10.69
C TYR A 523 -27.96 -9.19 -10.61
N GLN A 524 -28.70 -8.90 -11.69
CA GLN A 524 -30.15 -9.05 -11.74
C GLN A 524 -30.59 -10.43 -12.22
N THR A 525 -30.02 -10.93 -13.33
CA THR A 525 -30.50 -12.18 -13.96
C THR A 525 -29.81 -13.41 -13.39
N GLY A 526 -28.64 -13.28 -12.79
CA GLY A 526 -27.82 -14.40 -12.34
C GLY A 526 -27.12 -15.16 -13.48
N GLU A 527 -27.26 -14.71 -14.73
CA GLU A 527 -26.60 -15.33 -15.86
C GLU A 527 -25.09 -15.16 -15.79
N PRO A 528 -24.30 -16.21 -16.05
CA PRO A 528 -22.86 -16.12 -16.10
C PRO A 528 -22.41 -15.11 -17.15
N ILE A 529 -21.25 -14.47 -16.89
CA ILE A 529 -20.60 -13.61 -17.88
C ILE A 529 -20.37 -14.38 -19.19
N PRO A 530 -20.74 -13.83 -20.36
CA PRO A 530 -20.50 -14.48 -21.64
C PRO A 530 -19.01 -14.78 -21.88
N GLN A 531 -18.72 -15.98 -22.38
CA GLN A 531 -17.33 -16.39 -22.67
C GLN A 531 -16.63 -15.45 -23.66
N GLU A 532 -17.40 -14.84 -24.55
CA GLU A 532 -16.91 -13.81 -25.46
C GLU A 532 -16.43 -12.55 -24.73
N LEU A 533 -17.15 -12.10 -23.69
CA LEU A 533 -16.70 -10.98 -22.86
C LEU A 533 -15.43 -11.31 -22.08
N ILE A 534 -15.32 -12.52 -21.53
CA ILE A 534 -14.09 -12.98 -20.88
C ILE A 534 -12.92 -12.96 -21.89
N GLN A 535 -13.15 -13.43 -23.12
CA GLN A 535 -12.10 -13.40 -24.15
C GLN A 535 -11.69 -11.96 -24.46
N ARG A 536 -12.63 -11.02 -24.57
CA ARG A 536 -12.33 -9.59 -24.78
C ARG A 536 -11.53 -8.98 -23.62
N ILE A 537 -11.81 -9.35 -22.36
CA ILE A 537 -11.01 -8.94 -21.20
C ILE A 537 -9.56 -9.43 -21.37
N VAL A 538 -9.38 -10.71 -21.71
CA VAL A 538 -8.04 -11.30 -21.90
C VAL A 538 -7.31 -10.61 -23.05
N ASP A 539 -7.97 -10.38 -24.18
CA ASP A 539 -7.37 -9.74 -25.37
C ASP A 539 -6.99 -8.28 -25.11
N ALA A 540 -7.76 -7.58 -24.24
CA ALA A 540 -7.51 -6.21 -23.86
C ALA A 540 -6.51 -6.05 -22.69
N PHE A 541 -6.07 -7.15 -22.07
CA PHE A 541 -5.24 -7.10 -20.85
C PHE A 541 -3.97 -6.28 -21.00
N ASN A 542 -3.29 -6.43 -22.15
CA ASN A 542 -2.07 -5.69 -22.44
C ASN A 542 -2.31 -4.34 -23.17
N PHE A 543 -3.56 -3.86 -23.22
CA PHE A 543 -3.84 -2.57 -23.82
C PHE A 543 -3.21 -1.43 -22.99
N ASN A 544 -2.36 -0.62 -23.64
CA ASN A 544 -1.58 0.45 -23.01
C ASN A 544 -0.64 -0.02 -21.88
N VAL A 545 -0.25 -1.29 -21.86
CA VAL A 545 0.64 -1.85 -20.84
C VAL A 545 1.99 -1.15 -20.80
N ALA A 546 2.52 -0.76 -21.96
CA ALA A 546 3.81 -0.09 -22.05
C ALA A 546 3.73 1.37 -21.56
N TYR A 547 2.68 2.10 -21.91
CA TYR A 547 2.40 3.43 -21.34
C TYR A 547 2.25 3.37 -19.82
N ALA A 548 1.47 2.41 -19.31
CA ALA A 548 1.30 2.20 -17.88
C ALA A 548 2.64 1.88 -17.18
N CYS A 549 3.48 1.06 -17.82
CA CYS A 549 4.82 0.78 -17.30
C CYS A 549 5.66 2.07 -17.20
N LEU A 550 5.72 2.89 -18.26
CA LEU A 550 6.45 4.16 -18.22
C LEU A 550 5.92 5.10 -17.13
N ARG A 551 4.61 5.08 -16.87
CA ARG A 551 4.02 5.85 -15.76
C ARG A 551 4.57 5.38 -14.41
N GLN A 552 4.65 4.09 -14.18
CA GLN A 552 5.25 3.52 -12.96
C GLN A 552 6.76 3.82 -12.87
N LEU A 553 7.48 3.73 -13.98
CA LEU A 553 8.90 4.11 -14.04
C LEU A 553 9.10 5.60 -13.72
N SER A 554 8.19 6.48 -14.14
CA SER A 554 8.28 7.91 -13.81
C SER A 554 8.28 8.14 -12.30
N PHE A 555 7.44 7.42 -11.57
CA PHE A 555 7.40 7.48 -10.12
C PHE A 555 8.67 6.92 -9.48
N GLY A 556 9.21 5.83 -10.02
CA GLY A 556 10.50 5.27 -9.56
C GLY A 556 11.68 6.22 -9.79
N PHE A 557 11.75 6.86 -10.96
CA PHE A 557 12.79 7.87 -11.24
C PHE A 557 12.64 9.11 -10.36
N LEU A 558 11.42 9.59 -10.13
CA LEU A 558 11.16 10.73 -9.25
C LEU A 558 11.58 10.43 -7.81
N ASP A 559 11.20 9.26 -7.28
CA ASP A 559 11.58 8.80 -5.96
C ASP A 559 13.11 8.75 -5.79
N MET A 560 13.79 8.08 -6.72
CA MET A 560 15.25 7.97 -6.70
C MET A 560 15.94 9.32 -6.88
N ALA A 561 15.40 10.23 -7.69
CA ALA A 561 15.94 11.57 -7.86
C ALA A 561 15.90 12.35 -6.53
N TRP A 562 14.79 12.27 -5.79
CA TRP A 562 14.69 12.90 -4.48
C TRP A 562 15.71 12.35 -3.48
N TYR A 563 15.92 11.03 -3.44
CA TYR A 563 16.62 10.37 -2.34
C TYR A 563 18.06 9.93 -2.63
N THR A 564 18.56 10.08 -3.87
CA THR A 564 20.00 9.93 -4.20
C THR A 564 20.79 11.23 -4.09
N ARG A 565 20.16 12.33 -3.71
CA ARG A 565 20.81 13.65 -3.54
C ARG A 565 21.77 13.62 -2.37
N GLN A 566 22.90 14.34 -2.54
CA GLN A 566 23.96 14.47 -1.57
C GLN A 566 24.13 15.90 -1.04
N SER A 567 23.33 16.84 -1.57
CA SER A 567 23.31 18.24 -1.17
C SER A 567 21.87 18.70 -0.91
N LYS A 568 21.75 19.73 -0.08
CA LYS A 568 20.45 20.38 0.20
C LYS A 568 19.74 20.78 -1.08
N PHE A 569 18.44 20.56 -1.07
CA PHE A 569 17.54 21.09 -2.10
C PHE A 569 17.06 22.48 -1.65
N GLU A 570 17.29 23.43 -2.53
CA GLU A 570 16.81 24.82 -2.41
C GLU A 570 16.36 25.21 -3.83
N GLY A 571 15.08 25.08 -4.13
CA GLY A 571 14.62 25.34 -5.48
C GLY A 571 13.14 25.09 -5.69
N ASP A 572 12.74 25.10 -6.94
CA ASP A 572 11.36 24.83 -7.35
C ASP A 572 11.10 23.32 -7.42
N VAL A 573 10.25 22.82 -6.53
CA VAL A 573 9.84 21.42 -6.46
C VAL A 573 9.21 20.94 -7.77
N LYS A 574 8.40 21.77 -8.42
CA LYS A 574 7.75 21.45 -9.69
C LYS A 574 8.76 21.31 -10.84
N ALA A 575 9.72 22.22 -10.91
CA ALA A 575 10.78 22.16 -11.93
C ALA A 575 11.67 20.93 -11.73
N TYR A 576 12.06 20.63 -10.49
CA TYR A 576 12.85 19.45 -10.15
C TYR A 576 12.14 18.13 -10.54
N GLU A 577 10.86 18.02 -10.23
CA GLU A 577 10.05 16.88 -10.59
C GLU A 577 10.01 16.66 -12.11
N LYS A 578 9.77 17.71 -12.89
CA LYS A 578 9.72 17.65 -14.35
C LYS A 578 11.02 17.16 -14.96
N GLU A 579 12.15 17.61 -14.44
CA GLU A 579 13.48 17.17 -14.87
C GLU A 579 13.70 15.70 -14.50
N ALA A 580 13.34 15.29 -13.26
CA ALA A 580 13.58 13.96 -12.74
C ALA A 580 12.94 12.84 -13.59
N TRP A 581 11.75 13.05 -14.11
CA TRP A 581 11.02 12.04 -14.89
C TRP A 581 10.85 12.36 -16.38
N GLN A 582 11.55 13.37 -16.90
CA GLN A 582 11.41 13.82 -18.29
C GLN A 582 11.52 12.68 -19.32
N ARG A 583 12.42 11.72 -19.09
CA ARG A 583 12.68 10.59 -20.00
C ARG A 583 11.50 9.64 -20.18
N THR A 584 10.55 9.63 -19.27
CA THR A 584 9.36 8.76 -19.28
C THR A 584 8.13 9.46 -19.85
N GLN A 585 8.20 10.75 -20.12
CA GLN A 585 7.05 11.54 -20.52
C GLN A 585 6.75 11.39 -22.01
N LEU A 586 5.52 11.05 -22.34
CA LEU A 586 5.02 10.86 -23.70
C LEU A 586 3.92 11.86 -24.07
N LEU A 587 3.42 12.61 -23.10
CA LEU A 587 2.44 13.68 -23.24
C LEU A 587 3.03 15.01 -22.77
N PRO A 588 2.48 16.16 -23.18
CA PRO A 588 2.94 17.46 -22.70
C PRO A 588 2.94 17.55 -21.19
N GLN A 589 4.02 18.06 -20.60
CA GLN A 589 4.08 18.36 -19.17
C GLN A 589 3.42 19.72 -18.89
N LEU A 590 2.63 19.75 -17.82
CA LEU A 590 1.89 20.96 -17.42
C LEU A 590 2.65 21.68 -16.29
N GLU A 591 2.78 23.01 -16.40
CA GLU A 591 3.61 23.80 -15.47
C GLU A 591 3.08 23.82 -14.04
N ASP A 592 1.76 23.85 -13.87
CA ASP A 592 1.14 24.01 -12.55
C ASP A 592 1.01 22.71 -11.77
N THR A 593 1.13 21.55 -12.41
CA THR A 593 0.96 20.24 -11.77
C THR A 593 2.19 19.84 -10.96
N CYS A 594 1.97 19.11 -9.87
CA CYS A 594 3.05 18.56 -9.04
C CYS A 594 2.59 17.27 -8.35
N MET A 595 3.26 16.17 -8.65
CA MET A 595 3.02 14.90 -8.00
C MET A 595 3.68 14.82 -6.61
N SER A 596 4.85 15.37 -6.43
CA SER A 596 5.64 15.29 -5.19
C SER A 596 4.87 15.76 -3.95
N VAL A 597 3.99 16.76 -4.09
CA VAL A 597 3.22 17.33 -2.96
C VAL A 597 2.02 16.49 -2.53
N GLN A 598 1.64 15.50 -3.32
CA GLN A 598 0.55 14.56 -3.05
C GLN A 598 1.01 13.09 -3.10
N PHE A 599 2.30 12.88 -3.33
CA PHE A 599 2.87 11.55 -3.45
C PHE A 599 3.13 10.92 -2.08
N GLY A 600 2.05 10.54 -1.41
CA GLY A 600 2.09 9.94 -0.06
C GLY A 600 3.03 8.75 0.04
N HIS A 601 3.10 7.87 -0.97
CA HIS A 601 4.00 6.71 -0.97
C HIS A 601 5.43 7.05 -0.58
N ILE A 602 6.03 8.06 -1.23
CA ILE A 602 7.45 8.40 -1.03
C ILE A 602 7.67 9.51 0.01
N MET A 603 6.63 10.25 0.38
CA MET A 603 6.76 11.35 1.34
C MET A 603 6.35 10.97 2.76
N SER A 604 5.27 10.19 2.92
CA SER A 604 4.72 9.83 4.22
C SER A 604 4.45 8.33 4.43
N GLY A 605 4.49 7.51 3.38
CA GLY A 605 3.98 6.14 3.36
C GLY A 605 5.01 5.02 3.40
N GLY A 606 6.29 5.26 3.61
CA GLY A 606 7.30 4.19 3.75
C GLY A 606 7.97 3.72 2.45
N TYR A 607 7.55 4.23 1.28
CA TYR A 607 8.16 3.94 -0.03
C TYR A 607 9.25 4.94 -0.45
N SER A 608 9.78 5.74 0.49
CA SER A 608 10.90 6.64 0.23
C SER A 608 12.14 5.85 -0.21
N ALA A 609 12.69 6.17 -1.38
CA ALA A 609 13.71 5.36 -2.07
C ALA A 609 13.29 3.88 -2.23
N GLY A 610 12.00 3.65 -2.43
CA GLY A 610 11.39 2.32 -2.43
C GLY A 610 10.28 2.12 -3.45
N TYR A 611 9.89 3.14 -4.23
CA TYR A 611 8.79 2.99 -5.20
C TYR A 611 9.12 2.00 -6.32
N TYR A 612 10.38 1.83 -6.66
CA TYR A 612 10.84 0.80 -7.60
C TYR A 612 10.38 -0.61 -7.20
N SER A 613 10.06 -0.81 -5.93
CA SER A 613 9.64 -2.12 -5.37
C SER A 613 8.47 -2.73 -6.14
N TYR A 614 7.54 -1.92 -6.66
CA TYR A 614 6.43 -2.39 -7.48
C TYR A 614 6.93 -3.06 -8.78
N LYS A 615 7.90 -2.46 -9.46
CA LYS A 615 8.47 -3.06 -10.68
C LYS A 615 9.45 -4.19 -10.37
N TRP A 616 10.17 -4.10 -9.26
CA TRP A 616 11.00 -5.19 -8.77
C TRP A 616 10.17 -6.44 -8.48
N ALA A 617 9.10 -6.29 -7.72
CA ALA A 617 8.20 -7.39 -7.37
C ALA A 617 7.40 -7.90 -8.58
N GLU A 618 7.10 -7.05 -9.56
CA GLU A 618 6.44 -7.46 -10.80
C GLU A 618 7.32 -8.39 -11.64
N VAL A 619 8.64 -8.21 -11.62
CA VAL A 619 9.60 -9.17 -12.19
C VAL A 619 9.52 -10.50 -11.44
N LEU A 620 9.50 -10.48 -10.11
CA LEU A 620 9.36 -11.68 -9.27
C LEU A 620 8.02 -12.39 -9.54
N ASP A 621 6.92 -11.65 -9.57
CA ASP A 621 5.57 -12.20 -9.75
C ASP A 621 5.39 -12.84 -11.12
N ALA A 622 5.85 -12.21 -12.18
CA ALA A 622 5.73 -12.76 -13.53
C ALA A 622 6.46 -14.10 -13.68
N ASP A 623 7.66 -14.21 -13.12
CA ASP A 623 8.42 -15.45 -13.11
C ASP A 623 7.79 -16.50 -12.17
N ALA A 624 7.32 -16.10 -10.99
CA ALA A 624 6.66 -17.00 -10.04
C ALA A 624 5.32 -17.54 -10.58
N PHE A 625 4.50 -16.67 -11.20
CA PHE A 625 3.21 -17.10 -11.77
C PHE A 625 3.38 -18.02 -12.98
N SER A 626 4.52 -17.96 -13.69
CA SER A 626 4.81 -18.92 -14.77
C SER A 626 4.76 -20.37 -14.30
N VAL A 627 5.14 -20.65 -13.04
CA VAL A 627 5.03 -21.99 -12.45
C VAL A 627 3.56 -22.43 -12.33
N PHE A 628 2.66 -21.53 -11.91
CA PHE A 628 1.23 -21.82 -11.87
C PHE A 628 0.65 -22.05 -13.27
N LYS A 629 1.11 -21.32 -14.27
CA LYS A 629 0.68 -21.54 -15.67
C LYS A 629 1.14 -22.90 -16.20
N GLU A 630 2.36 -23.33 -15.88
CA GLU A 630 2.95 -24.59 -16.33
C GLU A 630 2.33 -25.82 -15.63
N THR A 631 2.01 -25.69 -14.33
CA THR A 631 1.50 -26.80 -13.51
C THR A 631 -0.02 -26.85 -13.44
N GLY A 632 -0.70 -25.77 -13.85
CA GLY A 632 -2.12 -25.51 -13.68
C GLY A 632 -2.38 -24.50 -12.55
N ILE A 633 -3.17 -23.46 -12.85
CA ILE A 633 -3.36 -22.31 -11.95
C ILE A 633 -3.97 -22.67 -10.59
N PHE A 634 -4.59 -23.84 -10.46
CA PHE A 634 -5.13 -24.39 -9.21
C PHE A 634 -4.39 -25.63 -8.70
N ASN A 635 -3.15 -25.83 -9.16
CA ASN A 635 -2.35 -26.96 -8.70
C ASN A 635 -2.06 -26.81 -7.20
N GLN A 636 -2.47 -27.85 -6.42
CA GLN A 636 -2.39 -27.82 -4.97
C GLN A 636 -0.95 -27.90 -4.45
N ASP A 637 -0.05 -28.58 -5.18
CA ASP A 637 1.34 -28.70 -4.76
C ASP A 637 2.09 -27.39 -4.98
N THR A 638 1.83 -26.71 -6.11
CA THR A 638 2.37 -25.37 -6.39
C THR A 638 1.86 -24.36 -5.37
N ALA A 639 0.55 -24.33 -5.09
CA ALA A 639 -0.05 -23.43 -4.12
C ALA A 639 0.51 -23.69 -2.70
N ARG A 640 0.65 -24.96 -2.29
CA ARG A 640 1.24 -25.35 -1.01
C ARG A 640 2.71 -24.90 -0.92
N SER A 641 3.50 -25.12 -1.98
CA SER A 641 4.90 -24.69 -2.03
C SER A 641 5.02 -23.15 -1.90
N PHE A 642 4.14 -22.40 -2.55
CA PHE A 642 4.12 -20.94 -2.43
C PHE A 642 3.73 -20.49 -1.01
N ARG A 643 2.72 -21.12 -0.40
CA ARG A 643 2.34 -20.85 0.98
C ARG A 643 3.49 -21.13 1.95
N GLU A 644 4.10 -22.33 1.88
CA GLU A 644 5.13 -22.79 2.82
C GLU A 644 6.46 -22.06 2.69
N ASN A 645 6.85 -21.66 1.47
CA ASN A 645 8.14 -21.04 1.22
C ASN A 645 8.09 -19.51 1.19
N ILE A 646 6.93 -18.91 0.87
CA ILE A 646 6.77 -17.46 0.74
C ILE A 646 5.82 -16.91 1.81
N LEU A 647 4.51 -17.26 1.74
CA LEU A 647 3.46 -16.60 2.51
C LEU A 647 3.59 -16.81 4.03
N SER A 648 4.08 -17.98 4.49
CA SER A 648 4.17 -18.28 5.91
C SER A 648 5.47 -17.83 6.57
N LYS A 649 6.46 -17.41 5.81
CA LYS A 649 7.83 -17.20 6.30
C LYS A 649 8.11 -15.79 6.80
N GLY A 650 7.36 -14.80 6.38
CA GLY A 650 7.64 -13.41 6.75
C GLY A 650 9.12 -13.05 6.54
N GLY A 651 9.69 -12.34 7.49
CA GLY A 651 11.09 -11.88 7.47
C GLY A 651 12.11 -12.84 8.09
N THR A 652 11.77 -14.13 8.27
CA THR A 652 12.63 -15.12 8.96
C THR A 652 13.92 -15.47 8.22
N GLU A 653 13.92 -15.31 6.89
CA GLU A 653 15.08 -15.56 6.03
C GLU A 653 15.21 -14.44 4.97
N HIS A 654 16.35 -14.39 4.28
CA HIS A 654 16.52 -13.45 3.17
C HIS A 654 15.52 -13.77 2.04
N PRO A 655 14.82 -12.78 1.47
CA PRO A 655 13.76 -13.01 0.47
C PRO A 655 14.21 -13.83 -0.75
N MET A 656 15.43 -13.60 -1.26
CA MET A 656 15.95 -14.36 -2.40
C MET A 656 16.12 -15.86 -2.07
N THR A 657 16.43 -16.21 -0.82
CA THR A 657 16.52 -17.60 -0.38
C THR A 657 15.13 -18.26 -0.41
N LEU A 658 14.13 -17.56 0.09
CA LEU A 658 12.72 -18.02 0.06
C LEU A 658 12.22 -18.16 -1.38
N TYR A 659 12.50 -17.16 -2.21
CA TYR A 659 12.11 -17.15 -3.61
C TYR A 659 12.72 -18.33 -4.38
N LYS A 660 14.04 -18.55 -4.28
CA LYS A 660 14.73 -19.68 -4.93
C LYS A 660 14.22 -21.04 -4.45
N ARG A 661 13.80 -21.14 -3.19
CA ARG A 661 13.22 -22.39 -2.66
C ARG A 661 11.88 -22.72 -3.33
N PHE A 662 11.08 -21.71 -3.65
CA PHE A 662 9.85 -21.88 -4.42
C PHE A 662 10.12 -22.04 -5.92
N ARG A 663 10.90 -21.14 -6.50
CA ARG A 663 11.05 -21.02 -7.97
C ARG A 663 12.13 -21.93 -8.56
N GLY A 664 13.16 -22.26 -7.78
CA GLY A 664 14.32 -23.03 -8.21
C GLY A 664 15.43 -22.22 -8.88
N GLN A 665 15.21 -20.92 -9.14
CA GLN A 665 16.18 -20.02 -9.80
C GLN A 665 15.99 -18.57 -9.36
N GLU A 666 16.92 -17.71 -9.78
CA GLU A 666 16.75 -16.25 -9.66
C GLU A 666 15.79 -15.71 -10.72
N PRO A 667 15.03 -14.64 -10.42
CA PRO A 667 14.12 -14.03 -11.38
C PRO A 667 14.89 -13.26 -12.46
N THR A 668 14.29 -13.15 -13.65
CA THR A 668 14.78 -12.32 -14.75
C THR A 668 13.61 -11.51 -15.33
N ILE A 669 13.91 -10.42 -16.08
CA ILE A 669 12.86 -9.57 -16.67
C ILE A 669 12.14 -10.24 -17.85
N GLU A 670 12.67 -11.32 -18.41
CA GLU A 670 12.13 -11.98 -19.61
C GLU A 670 10.70 -12.48 -19.39
N ALA A 671 10.39 -13.03 -18.22
CA ALA A 671 9.03 -13.49 -17.92
C ALA A 671 8.02 -12.31 -17.94
N LEU A 672 8.39 -11.16 -17.40
CA LEU A 672 7.60 -9.95 -17.45
C LEU A 672 7.42 -9.42 -18.87
N LEU A 673 8.49 -9.30 -19.63
CA LEU A 673 8.44 -8.85 -21.02
C LEU A 673 7.54 -9.75 -21.85
N LYS A 674 7.69 -11.08 -21.70
CA LYS A 674 6.86 -12.07 -22.40
C LYS A 674 5.38 -11.94 -22.01
N ARG A 675 5.07 -11.81 -20.71
CA ARG A 675 3.69 -11.62 -20.23
C ARG A 675 3.04 -10.40 -20.85
N ASN A 676 3.77 -9.30 -20.96
CA ASN A 676 3.29 -8.03 -21.48
C ASN A 676 3.42 -7.88 -23.00
N GLY A 677 3.88 -8.93 -23.72
CA GLY A 677 4.03 -8.89 -25.17
C GLY A 677 5.09 -7.90 -25.67
N ILE A 678 6.06 -7.54 -24.84
CA ILE A 678 7.19 -6.66 -25.18
C ILE A 678 8.29 -7.50 -25.85
N LYS A 679 8.81 -6.99 -26.97
CA LYS A 679 9.79 -7.68 -27.81
C LYS A 679 11.20 -7.12 -27.59
#